data_985bb72bd4fcb3abb3ee1249466e644f
#
_entry.id   985bb72bd4fcb3abb3ee1249466e644f
#
_cell.length_a   1.000
_cell.length_b   1.000
_cell.length_c   1.000
_cell.angle_alpha   90.00
_cell.angle_beta   90.00
_cell.angle_gamma   90.00
#
_symmetry.space_group_name_H-M   'P 1'
#
loop_
_entity.id
_entity.type
_entity.pdbx_description
1 polymer ?
#
loop_
_entity_poly.entity_id
_entity_poly.type
_entity_poly.pdbx_seq_one_letter_code
_entity_poly.pdbx_strand_id
1 'polypeptide(L)'
;VIRTLFRSRSRKIYDFHGGIHPPERKDLSNGTAIAAGPLPAQLILPLNMHIGAPAKPLVEPGERVLKGQMIAEPSGAVSAAIHAPTSGTVSAIGPRAIQHPSGMDAICIVIDTDGKDEWIEHAGVADYTERSPGELVDTIRHAGIAGMGGAGFPTSIKVNLGDHQRVEELVINAVECEPYITADDRLMRERAAEIIAGIHILQYLLNPRRTLIGIEDNKPDAISAIKRACKGCDIEVRVVPTKYPSGGEKQLIQLLTGKEVKSGQLPAQVGVVCQNVGTAYAIKRAVIDGEPLLSRVTTLTGEGVRQPGNFEVLLGTPVRDLLVHGGVDPDNIGRLVMGGPMMGFTLHNPAVPVVKTTNCIIAATLEELPEPPPEQPCIRCGSCADVCPANLLPQQLYWHAKNDDLEKAQHHNLMDCIECGACAYVCPSHIPLVQYYRYAKAEVRQQAADQVKADKARQRFEARQARIDAEKAEKEARRQARLEANRKKKTETASAPSVDTAALKQASLEASKAYKAAVKAAKAAEADNADNLDALKADVDRLKAIADKAKAAVRDAKEAGPAAAPAEDIVGKLKKQVGDASSAYKTAVKAAKDAEANGDDNAAELRAKADELKAAADKLKAELRDAKANAPATPATAPQADPVADLKKQVGDASAAYKAAVKAAKEAEENSADNAAELRSQADELKAKADQLKADLREAKANAPATPAPAPAAAPADPLADLKKKVGEVSSAYKAAVKAAKEAD
;
A
#
# COMPACT_ATOMS: atom_id res chain seq x y z
N VAL A 1 -0.27 49.60 -30.06
CA VAL A 1 -1.48 49.16 -30.80
C VAL A 1 -1.58 47.63 -30.79
N ILE A 2 -0.50 46.88 -31.05
CA ILE A 2 -0.49 45.39 -31.06
C ILE A 2 -0.78 44.81 -29.66
N ARG A 3 -0.23 45.37 -28.58
CA ARG A 3 -0.53 44.95 -27.20
C ARG A 3 -2.00 45.15 -26.81
N THR A 4 -2.68 46.16 -27.36
CA THR A 4 -4.10 46.46 -27.07
C THR A 4 -5.05 45.46 -27.76
N LEU A 5 -4.70 45.00 -28.98
CA LEU A 5 -5.49 44.00 -29.71
C LEU A 5 -5.42 42.59 -29.06
N PHE A 6 -4.29 42.23 -28.47
CA PHE A 6 -4.16 40.97 -27.69
C PHE A 6 -4.87 41.06 -26.34
N ARG A 7 -4.94 42.25 -25.67
CA ARG A 7 -5.69 42.46 -24.45
C ARG A 7 -7.21 42.28 -24.60
N SER A 8 -7.77 42.61 -25.80
CA SER A 8 -9.22 42.44 -26.06
C SER A 8 -9.67 40.97 -26.14
N ARG A 9 -8.83 40.07 -26.68
CA ARG A 9 -9.12 38.63 -26.72
C ARG A 9 -8.99 37.94 -25.35
N SER A 10 -8.27 38.57 -24.41
CA SER A 10 -7.96 37.96 -23.10
C SER A 10 -9.11 38.03 -22.08
N ARG A 11 -10.13 38.87 -22.31
CA ARG A 11 -11.25 39.09 -21.35
C ARG A 11 -12.53 38.32 -21.67
N LYS A 12 -12.52 37.49 -22.70
CA LYS A 12 -13.70 36.70 -23.10
C LYS A 12 -13.99 35.63 -22.04
N ILE A 13 -15.22 35.58 -21.55
CA ILE A 13 -15.78 34.45 -20.82
C ILE A 13 -16.36 33.49 -21.86
N TYR A 14 -15.97 32.25 -21.75
CA TYR A 14 -16.47 31.17 -22.60
C TYR A 14 -17.70 30.52 -21.91
N ASP A 15 -18.26 29.49 -22.50
CA ASP A 15 -19.37 28.74 -21.92
C ASP A 15 -18.98 27.25 -21.84
N PHE A 16 -19.71 26.49 -21.04
CA PHE A 16 -19.63 25.03 -20.98
C PHE A 16 -21.02 24.43 -21.21
N HIS A 17 -21.04 23.22 -21.72
CA HIS A 17 -22.28 22.51 -22.00
C HIS A 17 -23.09 22.21 -20.73
N GLY A 18 -24.41 22.20 -20.83
CA GLY A 18 -25.29 21.85 -19.74
C GLY A 18 -25.33 22.88 -18.61
N GLY A 19 -25.41 22.36 -17.39
CA GLY A 19 -25.58 23.17 -16.18
C GLY A 19 -27.04 23.49 -15.86
N ILE A 20 -27.27 23.98 -14.63
CA ILE A 20 -28.60 24.29 -14.08
C ILE A 20 -28.52 25.55 -13.21
N HIS A 21 -29.68 26.06 -12.80
CA HIS A 21 -29.83 27.22 -11.90
C HIS A 21 -30.69 26.83 -10.69
N PRO A 22 -30.18 26.10 -9.70
CA PRO A 22 -30.91 25.77 -8.49
C PRO A 22 -31.05 26.99 -7.60
N PRO A 23 -32.04 27.05 -6.68
CA PRO A 23 -32.14 28.09 -5.66
C PRO A 23 -30.85 28.16 -4.84
N GLU A 24 -30.25 29.35 -4.75
CA GLU A 24 -28.90 29.52 -4.18
C GLU A 24 -28.89 29.46 -2.64
N ARG A 25 -29.92 30.02 -1.96
CA ARG A 25 -30.06 30.04 -0.48
C ARG A 25 -28.80 30.52 0.27
N LYS A 26 -27.97 31.35 -0.37
CA LYS A 26 -26.73 31.88 0.23
C LYS A 26 -26.99 33.02 1.22
N ASP A 27 -28.09 33.68 1.06
CA ASP A 27 -28.60 34.76 1.94
C ASP A 27 -28.78 34.35 3.40
N LEU A 28 -29.03 33.04 3.65
CA LEU A 28 -29.17 32.49 5.00
C LEU A 28 -27.92 32.69 5.86
N SER A 29 -26.70 32.56 5.26
CA SER A 29 -25.43 32.49 6.01
C SER A 29 -24.39 33.53 5.63
N ASN A 30 -24.62 34.36 4.56
CA ASN A 30 -23.60 35.30 4.09
C ASN A 30 -23.69 36.69 4.72
N GLY A 31 -24.66 36.94 5.62
CA GLY A 31 -24.92 38.26 6.21
C GLY A 31 -23.97 38.60 7.37
N THR A 32 -23.39 37.63 8.06
CA THR A 32 -22.54 37.84 9.24
C THR A 32 -21.06 37.61 8.92
N ALA A 33 -20.18 38.25 9.68
CA ALA A 33 -18.74 38.02 9.58
C ALA A 33 -18.37 36.57 10.03
N ILE A 34 -17.19 36.11 9.58
CA ILE A 34 -16.64 34.82 10.05
C ILE A 34 -16.44 34.92 11.57
N ALA A 35 -17.09 34.03 12.30
CA ALA A 35 -16.97 33.92 13.75
C ALA A 35 -16.07 32.76 14.15
N ALA A 36 -15.55 32.79 15.38
CA ALA A 36 -14.85 31.62 15.93
C ALA A 36 -15.84 30.44 16.11
N GLY A 37 -15.43 29.26 15.72
CA GLY A 37 -16.17 28.04 16.01
C GLY A 37 -16.06 27.63 17.48
N PRO A 38 -16.78 26.59 17.92
CA PRO A 38 -16.67 26.07 19.27
C PRO A 38 -15.30 25.44 19.52
N LEU A 39 -14.83 25.55 20.77
CA LEU A 39 -13.73 24.69 21.25
C LEU A 39 -14.37 23.45 21.91
N PRO A 40 -14.34 22.29 21.25
CA PRO A 40 -14.95 21.09 21.81
C PRO A 40 -14.06 20.50 22.93
N ALA A 41 -14.65 19.74 23.83
CA ALA A 41 -13.90 19.01 24.85
C ALA A 41 -12.99 17.93 24.23
N GLN A 42 -13.31 17.46 23.04
CA GLN A 42 -12.57 16.40 22.34
C GLN A 42 -12.51 16.69 20.84
N LEU A 43 -11.33 16.50 20.26
CA LEU A 43 -11.10 16.54 18.80
C LEU A 43 -10.88 15.12 18.28
N ILE A 44 -11.50 14.79 17.14
CA ILE A 44 -11.38 13.49 16.46
C ILE A 44 -10.74 13.73 15.09
N LEU A 45 -9.52 13.28 14.91
CA LEU A 45 -8.69 13.56 13.74
C LEU A 45 -8.47 12.30 12.91
N PRO A 46 -9.27 12.04 11.87
CA PRO A 46 -9.09 10.90 10.99
C PRO A 46 -7.71 10.94 10.30
N LEU A 47 -7.02 9.81 10.22
CA LEU A 47 -5.74 9.73 9.50
C LEU A 47 -5.91 9.87 7.99
N ASN A 48 -7.14 9.76 7.49
CA ASN A 48 -7.49 9.86 6.07
C ASN A 48 -8.40 11.09 5.84
N MET A 49 -7.83 12.31 5.88
CA MET A 49 -8.56 13.57 5.61
C MET A 49 -8.38 14.09 4.18
N HIS A 50 -7.74 13.32 3.30
CA HIS A 50 -7.38 13.70 1.92
C HIS A 50 -7.34 12.48 1.01
N ILE A 51 -7.33 12.70 -0.31
CA ILE A 51 -7.10 11.62 -1.28
C ILE A 51 -5.65 11.10 -1.15
N GLY A 52 -5.49 9.79 -1.19
CA GLY A 52 -4.20 9.10 -1.15
C GLY A 52 -4.04 8.19 0.06
N ALA A 53 -2.80 7.97 0.48
CA ALA A 53 -2.50 7.12 1.62
C ALA A 53 -2.81 7.85 2.94
N PRO A 54 -3.38 7.17 3.96
CA PRO A 54 -3.55 7.74 5.29
C PRO A 54 -2.22 8.23 5.87
N ALA A 55 -2.25 9.30 6.64
CA ALA A 55 -1.09 9.76 7.39
C ALA A 55 -0.70 8.73 8.47
N LYS A 56 0.57 8.70 8.84
CA LYS A 56 1.09 7.76 9.85
C LYS A 56 1.20 8.49 11.20
N PRO A 57 0.60 7.99 12.29
CA PRO A 57 0.69 8.61 13.61
C PRO A 57 2.15 8.73 14.08
N LEU A 58 2.46 9.86 14.72
CA LEU A 58 3.74 10.15 15.38
C LEU A 58 3.61 10.17 16.91
N VAL A 59 2.38 10.16 17.43
CA VAL A 59 2.06 10.30 18.85
C VAL A 59 1.44 9.01 19.39
N GLU A 60 1.43 8.86 20.72
CA GLU A 60 0.86 7.73 21.44
C GLU A 60 -0.22 8.18 22.43
N PRO A 61 -1.17 7.29 22.81
CA PRO A 61 -2.13 7.60 23.87
C PRO A 61 -1.44 7.98 25.19
N GLY A 62 -1.91 9.05 25.83
CA GLY A 62 -1.32 9.67 27.03
C GLY A 62 -0.33 10.78 26.76
N GLU A 63 0.11 10.98 25.53
CA GLU A 63 1.04 12.06 25.15
C GLU A 63 0.33 13.42 25.14
N ARG A 64 1.00 14.44 25.72
CA ARG A 64 0.56 15.82 25.63
C ARG A 64 1.01 16.41 24.30
N VAL A 65 0.09 17.11 23.61
CA VAL A 65 0.36 17.78 22.34
C VAL A 65 0.07 19.27 22.45
N LEU A 66 0.78 20.07 21.67
CA LEU A 66 0.62 21.51 21.56
C LEU A 66 -0.04 21.86 20.22
N LYS A 67 -0.69 23.01 20.16
CA LYS A 67 -1.28 23.55 18.93
C LYS A 67 -0.21 23.70 17.85
N GLY A 68 -0.47 23.21 16.65
CA GLY A 68 0.47 23.24 15.54
C GLY A 68 1.48 22.09 15.53
N GLN A 69 1.55 21.26 16.58
CA GLN A 69 2.42 20.08 16.58
C GLN A 69 1.97 19.05 15.54
N MET A 70 2.90 18.56 14.72
CA MET A 70 2.60 17.48 13.78
C MET A 70 2.36 16.18 14.56
N ILE A 71 1.15 15.64 14.46
CA ILE A 71 0.73 14.40 15.13
C ILE A 71 0.66 13.19 14.20
N ALA A 72 0.67 13.44 12.89
CA ALA A 72 0.81 12.37 11.90
C ALA A 72 1.57 12.88 10.67
N GLU A 73 2.55 12.08 10.21
CA GLU A 73 3.40 12.37 9.06
C GLU A 73 2.77 11.89 7.74
N PRO A 74 3.08 12.54 6.60
CA PRO A 74 2.64 12.06 5.28
C PRO A 74 3.20 10.67 4.97
N SER A 75 2.37 9.76 4.45
CA SER A 75 2.73 8.40 4.09
C SER A 75 2.76 8.21 2.57
N GLY A 76 3.95 8.04 2.00
CA GLY A 76 4.12 7.87 0.55
C GLY A 76 4.03 9.18 -0.25
N ALA A 77 3.85 9.05 -1.57
CA ALA A 77 3.88 10.19 -2.49
C ALA A 77 2.63 11.07 -2.40
N VAL A 78 1.44 10.45 -2.28
CA VAL A 78 0.15 11.14 -2.21
C VAL A 78 -0.35 11.04 -0.77
N SER A 79 0.03 12.00 0.07
CA SER A 79 -0.38 12.11 1.46
C SER A 79 -0.06 13.51 1.99
N ALA A 80 -0.70 13.93 3.10
CA ALA A 80 -0.50 15.21 3.76
C ALA A 80 -0.46 15.03 5.28
N ALA A 81 0.34 15.84 5.97
CA ALA A 81 0.47 15.83 7.42
C ALA A 81 -0.83 16.19 8.14
N ILE A 82 -0.92 15.80 9.42
CA ILE A 82 -2.00 16.19 10.33
C ILE A 82 -1.35 16.79 11.58
N HIS A 83 -1.92 17.90 12.05
CA HIS A 83 -1.42 18.63 13.20
C HIS A 83 -2.49 18.68 14.28
N ALA A 84 -2.07 18.88 15.53
CA ALA A 84 -2.96 19.13 16.64
C ALA A 84 -3.57 20.55 16.51
N PRO A 85 -4.90 20.70 16.39
CA PRO A 85 -5.52 22.00 16.17
C PRO A 85 -5.52 22.90 17.40
N THR A 86 -5.36 22.34 18.58
CA THR A 86 -5.19 23.01 19.88
C THR A 86 -4.37 22.14 20.81
N SER A 87 -3.97 22.65 21.98
CA SER A 87 -3.27 21.88 22.99
C SER A 87 -4.20 20.93 23.74
N GLY A 88 -3.64 19.80 24.20
CA GLY A 88 -4.39 18.76 24.89
C GLY A 88 -3.61 17.49 25.10
N THR A 89 -4.32 16.40 25.39
CA THR A 89 -3.71 15.07 25.58
C THR A 89 -4.34 14.07 24.61
N VAL A 90 -3.53 13.28 23.96
CA VAL A 90 -4.00 12.18 23.10
C VAL A 90 -4.66 11.13 23.99
N SER A 91 -5.98 11.01 23.92
CA SER A 91 -6.73 10.06 24.76
C SER A 91 -6.84 8.68 24.10
N ALA A 92 -6.85 8.60 22.78
CA ALA A 92 -6.93 7.34 22.06
C ALA A 92 -6.42 7.44 20.61
N ILE A 93 -5.95 6.31 20.07
CA ILE A 93 -5.75 6.11 18.63
C ILE A 93 -6.49 4.83 18.24
N GLY A 94 -7.55 4.96 17.45
CA GLY A 94 -8.40 3.82 17.10
C GLY A 94 -9.58 4.19 16.20
N PRO A 95 -10.43 3.22 15.86
CA PRO A 95 -11.57 3.45 14.99
C PRO A 95 -12.58 4.42 15.63
N ARG A 96 -13.03 5.38 14.85
CA ARG A 96 -14.11 6.34 15.16
C ARG A 96 -14.91 6.59 13.90
N ALA A 97 -16.17 6.97 14.08
CA ALA A 97 -17.06 7.41 12.99
C ALA A 97 -16.43 8.58 12.24
N ILE A 98 -16.41 8.49 10.91
CA ILE A 98 -15.91 9.53 10.02
C ILE A 98 -17.00 10.06 9.10
N GLN A 99 -16.74 11.19 8.46
CA GLN A 99 -17.61 11.82 7.48
C GLN A 99 -17.59 11.06 6.14
N HIS A 100 -18.26 9.94 6.07
CA HIS A 100 -18.39 9.14 4.85
C HIS A 100 -19.83 8.64 4.68
N PRO A 101 -20.37 8.62 3.45
CA PRO A 101 -21.76 8.17 3.22
C PRO A 101 -22.06 6.74 3.69
N SER A 102 -21.03 5.89 3.78
CA SER A 102 -21.17 4.51 4.29
C SER A 102 -21.38 4.39 5.79
N GLY A 103 -21.13 5.47 6.58
CA GLY A 103 -21.17 5.43 8.03
C GLY A 103 -20.10 4.57 8.70
N MET A 104 -19.08 4.13 7.95
CA MET A 104 -18.00 3.29 8.50
C MET A 104 -17.03 4.09 9.35
N ASP A 105 -16.37 3.39 10.27
CA ASP A 105 -15.30 3.91 11.10
C ASP A 105 -13.96 3.91 10.36
N ALA A 106 -13.07 4.83 10.75
CA ALA A 106 -11.67 4.82 10.36
C ALA A 106 -10.78 5.12 11.55
N ILE A 107 -9.48 4.83 11.40
CA ILE A 107 -8.50 5.12 12.46
C ILE A 107 -8.35 6.63 12.60
N CYS A 108 -8.57 7.12 13.82
CA CYS A 108 -8.48 8.51 14.22
C CYS A 108 -7.54 8.67 15.41
N ILE A 109 -6.90 9.84 15.50
CA ILE A 109 -6.27 10.32 16.72
C ILE A 109 -7.33 11.14 17.46
N VAL A 110 -7.52 10.88 18.74
CA VAL A 110 -8.45 11.58 19.59
C VAL A 110 -7.67 12.41 20.61
N ILE A 111 -7.97 13.71 20.70
CA ILE A 111 -7.29 14.65 21.61
C ILE A 111 -8.35 15.21 22.56
N ASP A 112 -8.16 15.03 23.86
CA ASP A 112 -8.91 15.71 24.90
C ASP A 112 -8.28 17.08 25.09
N THR A 113 -9.06 18.16 24.81
CA THR A 113 -8.55 19.53 24.82
C THR A 113 -8.39 20.06 26.24
N ASP A 114 -7.33 20.84 26.48
CA ASP A 114 -7.06 21.43 27.80
C ASP A 114 -7.54 22.88 27.97
N GLY A 115 -8.11 23.46 26.91
CA GLY A 115 -8.65 24.82 26.89
C GLY A 115 -7.60 25.94 26.95
N LYS A 116 -6.30 25.60 26.87
CA LYS A 116 -5.22 26.59 26.99
C LYS A 116 -4.75 27.15 25.66
N ASP A 117 -4.98 26.40 24.57
CA ASP A 117 -4.58 26.76 23.18
C ASP A 117 -3.09 27.09 23.04
N GLU A 118 -2.23 26.36 23.77
CA GLU A 118 -0.78 26.56 23.81
C GLU A 118 -0.13 26.11 22.50
N TRP A 119 0.57 27.04 21.83
CA TRP A 119 1.29 26.78 20.59
C TRP A 119 2.65 26.12 20.79
N ILE A 120 3.09 25.33 19.78
CA ILE A 120 4.52 25.05 19.61
C ILE A 120 5.25 26.32 19.20
N GLU A 121 6.55 26.35 19.38
CA GLU A 121 7.39 27.38 18.74
C GLU A 121 7.26 27.23 17.22
N HIS A 122 6.83 28.29 16.55
CA HIS A 122 6.68 28.31 15.10
C HIS A 122 7.10 29.66 14.55
N ALA A 123 7.68 29.63 13.35
CA ALA A 123 8.11 30.83 12.65
C ALA A 123 7.82 30.69 11.16
N GLY A 124 7.18 31.70 10.60
CA GLY A 124 6.99 31.83 9.17
C GLY A 124 8.19 32.47 8.49
N VAL A 125 8.12 32.57 7.18
CA VAL A 125 9.12 33.21 6.32
C VAL A 125 8.51 34.45 5.69
N ALA A 126 8.88 35.63 6.21
CA ALA A 126 8.31 36.91 5.72
C ALA A 126 8.64 37.16 4.24
N ASP A 127 9.89 36.86 3.84
CA ASP A 127 10.31 36.87 2.43
C ASP A 127 10.52 35.44 1.92
N TYR A 128 9.48 34.87 1.37
CA TYR A 128 9.49 33.52 0.83
C TYR A 128 10.35 33.39 -0.46
N THR A 129 10.75 34.50 -1.08
CA THR A 129 11.61 34.51 -2.27
C THR A 129 13.05 34.12 -1.96
N GLU A 130 13.45 34.17 -0.69
CA GLU A 130 14.74 33.67 -0.21
C GLU A 130 14.78 32.12 -0.13
N ARG A 131 13.63 31.46 -0.21
CA ARG A 131 13.53 30.00 -0.20
C ARG A 131 13.46 29.45 -1.63
N SER A 132 14.04 28.29 -1.82
CA SER A 132 13.88 27.56 -3.08
C SER A 132 12.45 27.06 -3.26
N PRO A 133 11.96 26.92 -4.50
CA PRO A 133 10.63 26.32 -4.76
C PRO A 133 10.44 24.95 -4.11
N GLY A 134 11.48 24.11 -4.04
CA GLY A 134 11.44 22.81 -3.39
C GLY A 134 11.16 22.92 -1.88
N GLU A 135 11.85 23.81 -1.18
CA GLU A 135 11.62 24.05 0.26
C GLU A 135 10.19 24.55 0.54
N LEU A 136 9.65 25.40 -0.33
CA LEU A 136 8.26 25.88 -0.18
C LEU A 136 7.25 24.77 -0.44
N VAL A 137 7.49 23.89 -1.42
CA VAL A 137 6.65 22.70 -1.65
C VAL A 137 6.68 21.77 -0.44
N ASP A 138 7.84 21.57 0.17
CA ASP A 138 7.98 20.78 1.39
C ASP A 138 7.27 21.44 2.59
N THR A 139 7.36 22.78 2.73
CA THR A 139 6.58 23.54 3.72
C THR A 139 5.09 23.29 3.56
N ILE A 140 4.55 23.41 2.33
CA ILE A 140 3.13 23.15 2.01
C ILE A 140 2.75 21.70 2.35
N ARG A 141 3.62 20.74 2.07
CA ARG A 141 3.41 19.32 2.37
C ARG A 141 3.36 19.06 3.87
N HIS A 142 4.34 19.59 4.61
CA HIS A 142 4.44 19.43 6.05
C HIS A 142 3.39 20.23 6.80
N ALA A 143 2.93 21.37 6.28
CA ALA A 143 1.78 22.08 6.82
C ALA A 143 0.43 21.36 6.62
N GLY A 144 0.42 20.23 5.92
CA GLY A 144 -0.77 19.40 5.76
C GLY A 144 -1.83 19.97 4.84
N ILE A 145 -1.47 20.87 3.91
CA ILE A 145 -2.42 21.54 3.04
C ILE A 145 -2.94 20.57 1.95
N ALA A 146 -4.25 20.40 1.92
CA ALA A 146 -4.98 19.71 0.87
C ALA A 146 -5.94 20.68 0.17
N GLY A 147 -6.36 20.34 -1.04
CA GLY A 147 -7.32 21.15 -1.81
C GLY A 147 -8.65 21.29 -1.06
N MET A 148 -9.09 22.54 -0.83
CA MET A 148 -10.27 22.85 -0.02
C MET A 148 -11.52 23.09 -0.86
N GLY A 149 -11.43 23.06 -2.18
CA GLY A 149 -12.58 23.26 -3.08
C GLY A 149 -13.29 21.98 -3.53
N GLY A 150 -13.04 20.82 -2.88
CA GLY A 150 -13.68 19.57 -3.30
C GLY A 150 -12.98 18.32 -2.78
N ALA A 151 -12.34 17.55 -3.67
CA ALA A 151 -11.86 16.19 -3.40
C ALA A 151 -10.69 16.05 -2.41
N GLY A 152 -10.10 17.14 -1.89
CA GLY A 152 -9.05 17.06 -0.88
C GLY A 152 -7.73 16.50 -1.40
N PHE A 153 -7.33 16.83 -2.62
CA PHE A 153 -6.06 16.40 -3.17
C PHE A 153 -4.89 17.17 -2.53
N PRO A 154 -3.78 16.50 -2.11
CA PRO A 154 -2.64 17.17 -1.48
C PRO A 154 -2.06 18.26 -2.38
N THR A 155 -2.00 19.50 -1.87
CA THR A 155 -1.63 20.68 -2.65
C THR A 155 -0.19 20.65 -3.11
N SER A 156 0.73 20.13 -2.29
CA SER A 156 2.14 19.98 -2.63
C SER A 156 2.38 19.23 -3.94
N ILE A 157 1.52 18.28 -4.29
CA ILE A 157 1.62 17.52 -5.55
C ILE A 157 1.15 18.37 -6.74
N LYS A 158 0.09 19.15 -6.57
CA LYS A 158 -0.42 20.05 -7.63
C LYS A 158 0.58 21.16 -7.99
N VAL A 159 1.42 21.58 -7.04
CA VAL A 159 2.41 22.64 -7.26
C VAL A 159 3.80 22.10 -7.59
N ASN A 160 4.06 20.82 -7.44
CA ASN A 160 5.32 20.15 -7.78
C ASN A 160 5.22 19.45 -9.15
N LEU A 161 5.27 20.21 -10.22
CA LEU A 161 5.06 19.70 -11.59
C LEU A 161 6.33 19.16 -12.26
N GLY A 162 7.51 19.30 -11.63
CA GLY A 162 8.82 18.98 -12.23
C GLY A 162 9.24 19.94 -13.35
N ASP A 163 10.51 19.86 -13.76
CA ASP A 163 11.15 20.82 -14.67
C ASP A 163 10.60 20.86 -16.12
N HIS A 164 9.76 19.91 -16.48
CA HIS A 164 9.29 19.73 -17.86
C HIS A 164 7.86 20.22 -18.12
N GLN A 165 7.10 20.61 -17.09
CA GLN A 165 5.73 21.08 -17.24
C GLN A 165 5.65 22.61 -17.06
N ARG A 166 5.51 23.34 -18.16
CA ARG A 166 5.30 24.79 -18.13
C ARG A 166 3.85 25.13 -17.84
N VAL A 167 3.61 25.94 -16.80
CA VAL A 167 2.29 26.47 -16.47
C VAL A 167 2.01 27.71 -17.32
N GLU A 168 0.98 27.67 -18.12
CA GLU A 168 0.51 28.83 -18.89
C GLU A 168 -0.44 29.69 -18.07
N GLU A 169 -1.41 29.04 -17.41
CA GLU A 169 -2.40 29.73 -16.57
C GLU A 169 -2.48 29.13 -15.17
N LEU A 170 -2.39 29.97 -14.17
CA LEU A 170 -2.81 29.68 -12.81
C LEU A 170 -4.25 30.19 -12.67
N VAL A 171 -5.19 29.28 -12.44
CA VAL A 171 -6.60 29.56 -12.21
C VAL A 171 -6.90 29.44 -10.72
N ILE A 172 -7.43 30.53 -10.14
CA ILE A 172 -7.94 30.54 -8.79
C ILE A 172 -9.45 30.40 -8.82
N ASN A 173 -9.93 29.30 -8.26
CA ASN A 173 -11.34 29.01 -8.16
C ASN A 173 -11.93 29.72 -6.94
N ALA A 174 -12.64 30.78 -7.20
CA ALA A 174 -13.36 31.62 -6.26
C ALA A 174 -14.88 31.59 -6.54
N VAL A 175 -15.33 30.59 -7.28
CA VAL A 175 -16.69 30.50 -7.81
C VAL A 175 -17.69 30.13 -6.73
N GLU A 176 -17.48 29.05 -5.97
CA GLU A 176 -18.39 28.56 -4.93
C GLU A 176 -19.83 28.42 -5.41
N CYS A 177 -20.03 27.64 -6.50
CA CYS A 177 -21.31 27.50 -7.19
C CYS A 177 -22.33 26.60 -6.48
N GLU A 178 -21.91 25.83 -5.48
CA GLU A 178 -22.80 24.95 -4.71
C GLU A 178 -23.78 25.80 -3.89
N PRO A 179 -25.10 25.53 -3.94
CA PRO A 179 -26.07 26.24 -3.11
C PRO A 179 -25.78 26.15 -1.61
N TYR A 180 -26.26 27.09 -0.83
CA TYR A 180 -26.08 27.22 0.61
C TYR A 180 -24.68 27.60 1.09
N ILE A 181 -23.62 27.20 0.37
CA ILE A 181 -22.24 27.40 0.81
C ILE A 181 -21.80 28.85 0.60
N THR A 182 -21.22 29.44 1.63
CA THR A 182 -20.77 30.84 1.66
C THR A 182 -19.39 31.00 2.32
N ALA A 183 -18.69 29.90 2.59
CA ALA A 183 -17.40 29.89 3.27
C ALA A 183 -16.32 30.66 2.47
N ASP A 184 -16.23 30.42 1.15
CA ASP A 184 -15.27 31.10 0.28
C ASP A 184 -15.71 32.56 0.01
N ASP A 185 -17.01 32.83 -0.13
CA ASP A 185 -17.55 34.19 -0.26
C ASP A 185 -17.14 35.06 0.92
N ARG A 186 -17.40 34.60 2.15
CA ARG A 186 -17.01 35.31 3.37
C ARG A 186 -15.50 35.45 3.51
N LEU A 187 -14.75 34.41 3.22
CA LEU A 187 -13.28 34.42 3.25
C LEU A 187 -12.73 35.50 2.29
N MET A 188 -13.28 35.60 1.07
CA MET A 188 -12.89 36.63 0.11
C MET A 188 -13.22 38.05 0.56
N ARG A 189 -14.35 38.26 1.22
CA ARG A 189 -14.76 39.59 1.74
C ARG A 189 -13.81 40.03 2.85
N GLU A 190 -13.42 39.15 3.76
CA GLU A 190 -12.71 39.49 5.00
C GLU A 190 -11.19 39.29 4.92
N ARG A 191 -10.71 38.36 4.09
CA ARG A 191 -9.29 37.97 4.02
C ARG A 191 -8.69 38.11 2.61
N ALA A 192 -9.24 39.07 1.82
CA ALA A 192 -8.80 39.26 0.42
C ALA A 192 -7.27 39.46 0.28
N ALA A 193 -6.67 40.29 1.13
CA ALA A 193 -5.23 40.56 1.08
C ALA A 193 -4.39 39.29 1.35
N GLU A 194 -4.83 38.46 2.29
CA GLU A 194 -4.15 37.22 2.64
C GLU A 194 -4.28 36.15 1.53
N ILE A 195 -5.44 36.11 0.87
CA ILE A 195 -5.64 35.26 -0.32
C ILE A 195 -4.68 35.67 -1.43
N ILE A 196 -4.54 36.99 -1.71
CA ILE A 196 -3.63 37.50 -2.74
C ILE A 196 -2.17 37.18 -2.38
N ALA A 197 -1.76 37.31 -1.12
CA ALA A 197 -0.44 36.90 -0.69
C ALA A 197 -0.17 35.40 -0.96
N GLY A 198 -1.14 34.53 -0.68
CA GLY A 198 -1.04 33.11 -1.04
C GLY A 198 -0.97 32.84 -2.54
N ILE A 199 -1.69 33.66 -3.35
CA ILE A 199 -1.60 33.58 -4.82
C ILE A 199 -0.21 34.01 -5.31
N HIS A 200 0.43 35.00 -4.68
CA HIS A 200 1.80 35.40 -5.02
C HIS A 200 2.81 34.29 -4.74
N ILE A 201 2.66 33.54 -3.64
CA ILE A 201 3.47 32.34 -3.37
C ILE A 201 3.25 31.29 -4.49
N LEU A 202 2.01 31.05 -4.90
CA LEU A 202 1.71 30.14 -6.02
C LEU A 202 2.29 30.64 -7.35
N GLN A 203 2.30 31.95 -7.61
CA GLN A 203 2.95 32.55 -8.78
C GLN A 203 4.46 32.33 -8.73
N TYR A 204 5.10 32.49 -7.59
CA TYR A 204 6.53 32.24 -7.41
C TYR A 204 6.88 30.76 -7.68
N LEU A 205 6.08 29.83 -7.14
CA LEU A 205 6.29 28.38 -7.31
C LEU A 205 6.09 27.90 -8.74
N LEU A 206 5.05 28.40 -9.42
CA LEU A 206 4.58 27.85 -10.71
C LEU A 206 5.04 28.67 -11.91
N ASN A 207 5.48 29.92 -11.70
CA ASN A 207 5.88 30.88 -12.72
C ASN A 207 4.91 30.91 -13.94
N PRO A 208 3.59 31.13 -13.70
CA PRO A 208 2.58 31.09 -14.75
C PRO A 208 2.69 32.32 -15.66
N ARG A 209 2.29 32.15 -16.93
CA ARG A 209 2.22 33.31 -17.86
C ARG A 209 1.07 34.26 -17.48
N ARG A 210 0.01 33.74 -16.88
CA ARG A 210 -1.20 34.49 -16.49
C ARG A 210 -1.77 33.90 -15.23
N THR A 211 -2.33 34.77 -14.38
CA THR A 211 -3.08 34.35 -13.19
C THR A 211 -4.51 34.91 -13.29
N LEU A 212 -5.49 34.01 -13.20
CA LEU A 212 -6.91 34.30 -13.35
C LEU A 212 -7.65 33.94 -12.08
N ILE A 213 -8.51 34.84 -11.55
CA ILE A 213 -9.44 34.52 -10.48
C ILE A 213 -10.85 34.52 -11.09
N GLY A 214 -11.55 33.35 -11.02
CA GLY A 214 -12.96 33.25 -11.43
C GLY A 214 -13.88 33.43 -10.23
N ILE A 215 -14.79 34.40 -10.27
CA ILE A 215 -15.79 34.67 -9.22
C ILE A 215 -17.16 34.77 -9.86
N GLU A 216 -18.20 34.14 -9.29
CA GLU A 216 -19.57 34.30 -9.76
C GLU A 216 -20.14 35.70 -9.50
N ASP A 217 -21.03 36.16 -10.40
CA ASP A 217 -21.68 37.50 -10.36
C ASP A 217 -22.63 37.68 -9.18
N ASN A 218 -23.05 36.61 -8.52
CA ASN A 218 -23.86 36.63 -7.29
C ASN A 218 -23.08 37.05 -6.02
N LYS A 219 -21.78 37.41 -6.12
CA LYS A 219 -20.88 37.76 -5.00
C LYS A 219 -20.29 39.16 -5.15
N PRO A 220 -21.12 40.24 -5.21
CA PRO A 220 -20.63 41.59 -5.52
C PRO A 220 -19.61 42.12 -4.51
N ASP A 221 -19.78 41.81 -3.22
CA ASP A 221 -18.88 42.29 -2.16
C ASP A 221 -17.51 41.57 -2.23
N ALA A 222 -17.50 40.25 -2.47
CA ALA A 222 -16.27 39.49 -2.67
C ALA A 222 -15.52 39.97 -3.94
N ILE A 223 -16.24 40.19 -5.05
CA ILE A 223 -15.68 40.76 -6.27
C ILE A 223 -15.01 42.12 -5.98
N SER A 224 -15.67 42.97 -5.21
CA SER A 224 -15.16 44.31 -4.85
C SER A 224 -13.92 44.19 -3.95
N ALA A 225 -13.94 43.30 -2.95
CA ALA A 225 -12.81 43.05 -2.05
C ALA A 225 -11.57 42.50 -2.76
N ILE A 226 -11.74 41.47 -3.59
CA ILE A 226 -10.65 40.87 -4.37
C ILE A 226 -10.09 41.86 -5.39
N LYS A 227 -10.94 42.61 -6.11
CA LYS A 227 -10.47 43.64 -7.04
C LYS A 227 -9.66 44.75 -6.35
N ARG A 228 -10.04 45.15 -5.12
CA ARG A 228 -9.26 46.12 -4.34
C ARG A 228 -7.91 45.54 -3.93
N ALA A 229 -7.86 44.28 -3.46
CA ALA A 229 -6.64 43.61 -3.05
C ALA A 229 -5.70 43.33 -4.23
N CYS A 230 -6.22 43.09 -5.44
CA CYS A 230 -5.45 42.92 -6.66
C CYS A 230 -4.96 44.20 -7.31
N LYS A 231 -5.23 45.40 -6.72
CA LYS A 231 -4.82 46.65 -7.36
C LYS A 231 -3.29 46.75 -7.44
N GLY A 232 -2.76 46.79 -8.69
CA GLY A 232 -1.33 46.84 -8.94
C GLY A 232 -0.65 45.45 -9.10
N CYS A 233 -1.39 44.37 -8.93
CA CYS A 233 -0.87 43.02 -9.14
C CYS A 233 -1.12 42.53 -10.57
N ASP A 234 -0.30 41.59 -11.07
CA ASP A 234 -0.52 40.92 -12.36
C ASP A 234 -1.47 39.70 -12.18
N ILE A 235 -2.68 40.02 -11.71
CA ILE A 235 -3.77 39.05 -11.46
C ILE A 235 -5.04 39.59 -12.14
N GLU A 236 -5.67 38.79 -12.96
CA GLU A 236 -6.88 39.12 -13.69
C GLU A 236 -8.12 38.54 -13.00
N VAL A 237 -8.99 39.41 -12.47
CA VAL A 237 -10.29 38.98 -11.87
C VAL A 237 -11.34 38.92 -12.97
N ARG A 238 -11.94 37.74 -13.14
CA ARG A 238 -13.01 37.46 -14.11
C ARG A 238 -14.31 37.11 -13.41
N VAL A 239 -15.34 37.85 -13.70
CA VAL A 239 -16.70 37.59 -13.22
C VAL A 239 -17.35 36.63 -14.21
N VAL A 240 -17.80 35.50 -13.70
CA VAL A 240 -18.51 34.46 -14.47
C VAL A 240 -19.99 34.44 -14.09
N PRO A 241 -20.88 34.06 -15.01
CA PRO A 241 -22.31 33.93 -14.70
C PRO A 241 -22.55 32.86 -13.64
N THR A 242 -23.50 33.06 -12.77
CA THR A 242 -24.01 32.07 -11.82
C THR A 242 -24.70 30.95 -12.58
N LYS A 243 -24.06 29.81 -12.69
CA LYS A 243 -24.54 28.61 -13.41
C LYS A 243 -23.90 27.38 -12.79
N TYR A 244 -24.67 26.52 -12.17
CA TYR A 244 -24.14 25.29 -11.55
C TYR A 244 -23.83 24.21 -12.62
N PRO A 245 -22.69 23.53 -12.63
CA PRO A 245 -21.54 23.60 -11.72
C PRO A 245 -20.32 24.35 -12.30
N SER A 246 -20.40 25.66 -12.48
CA SER A 246 -19.29 26.51 -12.94
C SER A 246 -18.00 26.37 -12.11
N GLY A 247 -18.12 26.03 -10.82
CA GLY A 247 -17.01 25.77 -9.90
C GLY A 247 -16.31 24.42 -10.10
N GLY A 248 -16.80 23.55 -10.97
CA GLY A 248 -16.09 22.35 -11.38
C GLY A 248 -14.75 22.71 -12.06
N GLU A 249 -13.65 22.04 -11.68
CA GLU A 249 -12.31 22.40 -12.18
C GLU A 249 -12.22 22.48 -13.70
N LYS A 250 -12.74 21.48 -14.43
CA LYS A 250 -12.73 21.45 -15.89
C LYS A 250 -13.63 22.52 -16.51
N GLN A 251 -14.81 22.75 -15.91
CA GLN A 251 -15.77 23.76 -16.34
C GLN A 251 -15.21 25.17 -16.16
N LEU A 252 -14.59 25.44 -15.01
CA LEU A 252 -13.99 26.75 -14.74
C LEU A 252 -12.79 27.04 -15.67
N ILE A 253 -11.94 26.03 -15.94
CA ILE A 253 -10.85 26.17 -16.90
C ILE A 253 -11.42 26.53 -18.27
N GLN A 254 -12.46 25.87 -18.75
CA GLN A 254 -13.10 26.17 -20.02
C GLN A 254 -13.71 27.57 -20.02
N LEU A 255 -14.43 27.98 -18.98
CA LEU A 255 -15.01 29.32 -18.82
C LEU A 255 -13.97 30.44 -18.92
N LEU A 256 -12.84 30.28 -18.24
CA LEU A 256 -11.82 31.32 -18.12
C LEU A 256 -10.82 31.32 -19.25
N THR A 257 -10.46 30.17 -19.81
CA THR A 257 -9.37 30.03 -20.78
C THR A 257 -9.81 29.61 -22.17
N GLY A 258 -10.99 29.00 -22.29
CA GLY A 258 -11.47 28.36 -23.51
C GLY A 258 -10.79 27.02 -23.81
N LYS A 259 -9.91 26.55 -22.91
CA LYS A 259 -9.26 25.24 -23.05
C LYS A 259 -10.16 24.16 -22.48
N GLU A 260 -10.23 23.05 -23.18
CA GLU A 260 -10.97 21.87 -22.75
C GLU A 260 -10.01 20.79 -22.25
N VAL A 261 -10.24 20.30 -21.04
CA VAL A 261 -9.48 19.17 -20.46
C VAL A 261 -10.17 17.88 -20.87
N LYS A 262 -9.59 17.15 -21.81
CA LYS A 262 -10.15 15.93 -22.38
C LYS A 262 -10.29 14.79 -21.34
N SER A 263 -11.06 13.76 -21.72
CA SER A 263 -11.17 12.53 -20.92
C SER A 263 -9.81 11.94 -20.59
N GLY A 264 -9.62 11.51 -19.33
CA GLY A 264 -8.37 10.94 -18.84
C GLY A 264 -7.20 11.94 -18.70
N GLN A 265 -7.36 13.20 -19.10
CA GLN A 265 -6.32 14.22 -18.95
C GLN A 265 -6.45 14.99 -17.64
N LEU A 266 -5.29 15.45 -17.14
CA LEU A 266 -5.18 16.38 -16.02
C LEU A 266 -5.05 17.82 -16.51
N PRO A 267 -5.52 18.84 -15.76
CA PRO A 267 -5.36 20.25 -16.10
C PRO A 267 -3.93 20.67 -16.45
N ALA A 268 -2.93 20.12 -15.74
CA ALA A 268 -1.52 20.40 -15.98
C ALA A 268 -1.06 20.03 -17.41
N GLN A 269 -1.68 19.02 -18.05
CA GLN A 269 -1.36 18.60 -19.41
C GLN A 269 -1.82 19.63 -20.49
N VAL A 270 -2.78 20.49 -20.13
CA VAL A 270 -3.17 21.62 -20.99
C VAL A 270 -2.55 22.94 -20.51
N GLY A 271 -1.53 22.86 -19.62
CA GLY A 271 -0.78 23.99 -19.11
C GLY A 271 -1.54 24.82 -18.06
N VAL A 272 -2.51 24.23 -17.34
CA VAL A 272 -3.33 24.93 -16.35
C VAL A 272 -3.17 24.27 -14.98
N VAL A 273 -2.99 25.10 -13.94
CA VAL A 273 -3.10 24.68 -12.54
C VAL A 273 -4.28 25.43 -11.91
N CYS A 274 -5.18 24.69 -11.28
CA CYS A 274 -6.33 25.25 -10.61
C CYS A 274 -6.22 25.06 -9.09
N GLN A 275 -6.42 26.16 -8.31
CA GLN A 275 -6.42 26.15 -6.85
C GLN A 275 -7.63 26.90 -6.29
N ASN A 276 -8.18 26.46 -5.16
CA ASN A 276 -9.27 27.14 -4.50
C ASN A 276 -8.75 28.33 -3.66
N VAL A 277 -9.58 29.36 -3.43
CA VAL A 277 -9.22 30.54 -2.62
C VAL A 277 -8.84 30.19 -1.19
N GLY A 278 -9.55 29.27 -0.53
CA GLY A 278 -9.22 28.81 0.82
C GLY A 278 -7.86 28.10 0.85
N THR A 279 -7.51 27.36 -0.22
CA THR A 279 -6.18 26.74 -0.35
C THR A 279 -5.08 27.80 -0.47
N ALA A 280 -5.31 28.88 -1.26
CA ALA A 280 -4.36 29.98 -1.36
C ALA A 280 -4.18 30.69 -0.01
N TYR A 281 -5.26 30.92 0.73
CA TYR A 281 -5.21 31.45 2.10
C TYR A 281 -4.40 30.57 3.04
N ALA A 282 -4.63 29.25 3.02
CA ALA A 282 -3.88 28.31 3.85
C ALA A 282 -2.39 28.26 3.50
N ILE A 283 -2.01 28.39 2.22
CA ILE A 283 -0.62 28.49 1.78
C ILE A 283 0.05 29.73 2.39
N LYS A 284 -0.63 30.90 2.39
CA LYS A 284 -0.10 32.11 3.03
C LYS A 284 0.14 31.87 4.51
N ARG A 285 -0.82 31.30 5.24
CA ARG A 285 -0.65 31.00 6.67
C ARG A 285 0.53 30.06 6.92
N ALA A 286 0.66 29.01 6.11
CA ALA A 286 1.74 28.05 6.29
C ALA A 286 3.14 28.63 5.99
N VAL A 287 3.26 29.42 4.93
CA VAL A 287 4.55 29.93 4.49
C VAL A 287 4.95 31.22 5.23
N ILE A 288 4.05 32.20 5.28
CA ILE A 288 4.36 33.52 5.84
C ILE A 288 4.19 33.53 7.36
N ASP A 289 3.13 32.89 7.90
CA ASP A 289 2.86 32.91 9.34
C ASP A 289 3.48 31.70 10.06
N GLY A 290 3.87 30.64 9.34
CA GLY A 290 4.40 29.39 9.93
C GLY A 290 3.29 28.50 10.53
N GLU A 291 2.04 28.76 10.23
CA GLU A 291 0.89 28.07 10.80
C GLU A 291 0.40 26.94 9.88
N PRO A 292 0.46 25.68 10.32
CA PRO A 292 -0.09 24.57 9.53
C PRO A 292 -1.62 24.64 9.43
N LEU A 293 -2.22 23.76 8.62
CA LEU A 293 -3.67 23.70 8.45
C LEU A 293 -4.34 23.11 9.70
N LEU A 294 -4.88 23.96 10.57
CA LEU A 294 -5.49 23.60 11.85
C LEU A 294 -6.99 23.79 11.88
N SER A 295 -7.52 24.68 11.04
CA SER A 295 -8.92 25.09 11.02
C SER A 295 -9.46 25.17 9.59
N ARG A 296 -10.77 25.21 9.49
CA ARG A 296 -11.49 25.41 8.23
C ARG A 296 -12.63 26.39 8.43
N VAL A 297 -12.77 27.38 7.53
CA VAL A 297 -14.02 28.15 7.46
C VAL A 297 -15.11 27.23 6.93
N THR A 298 -16.13 27.01 7.73
CA THR A 298 -17.25 26.10 7.45
C THR A 298 -18.56 26.86 7.60
N THR A 299 -19.41 26.76 6.59
CA THR A 299 -20.78 27.31 6.62
C THR A 299 -21.67 26.39 7.47
N LEU A 300 -22.38 26.95 8.44
CA LEU A 300 -23.49 26.31 9.13
C LEU A 300 -24.76 27.01 8.72
N THR A 301 -25.70 26.31 8.11
CA THR A 301 -26.89 26.94 7.48
C THR A 301 -28.08 25.97 7.45
N GLY A 302 -29.20 26.45 6.92
CA GLY A 302 -30.48 25.75 6.88
C GLY A 302 -31.49 26.39 7.83
N GLU A 303 -32.79 26.20 7.58
CA GLU A 303 -33.87 26.77 8.36
C GLU A 303 -33.96 26.22 9.80
N GLY A 304 -33.31 25.06 10.05
CA GLY A 304 -33.16 24.48 11.39
C GLY A 304 -32.09 25.16 12.26
N VAL A 305 -31.31 26.10 11.71
CA VAL A 305 -30.23 26.80 12.43
C VAL A 305 -30.72 28.17 12.92
N ARG A 306 -30.61 28.44 14.21
CA ARG A 306 -30.99 29.73 14.78
C ARG A 306 -30.00 30.87 14.49
N GLN A 307 -28.71 30.52 14.41
CA GLN A 307 -27.60 31.42 14.12
C GLN A 307 -26.78 30.91 12.92
N PRO A 308 -27.34 31.00 11.70
CA PRO A 308 -26.60 30.59 10.52
C PRO A 308 -25.46 31.56 10.23
N GLY A 309 -24.35 31.03 9.72
CA GLY A 309 -23.15 31.83 9.42
C GLY A 309 -21.97 31.00 9.03
N ASN A 310 -20.81 31.63 8.98
CA ASN A 310 -19.56 31.02 8.68
C ASN A 310 -18.65 31.04 9.91
N PHE A 311 -18.11 29.89 10.25
CA PHE A 311 -17.31 29.69 11.46
C PHE A 311 -15.93 29.19 11.10
N GLU A 312 -14.89 29.72 11.74
CA GLU A 312 -13.56 29.12 11.72
C GLU A 312 -13.54 27.96 12.70
N VAL A 313 -13.70 26.73 12.19
CA VAL A 313 -13.84 25.50 12.96
C VAL A 313 -12.52 24.75 12.99
N LEU A 314 -12.06 24.35 14.17
CA LEU A 314 -10.88 23.49 14.32
C LEU A 314 -11.12 22.12 13.65
N LEU A 315 -10.12 21.61 12.96
CA LEU A 315 -10.16 20.25 12.41
C LEU A 315 -10.37 19.24 13.54
N GLY A 316 -11.22 18.26 13.31
CA GLY A 316 -11.55 17.26 14.33
C GLY A 316 -12.72 17.63 15.23
N THR A 317 -13.26 18.86 15.15
CA THR A 317 -14.47 19.25 15.91
C THR A 317 -15.64 18.36 15.49
N PRO A 318 -16.31 17.68 16.42
CA PRO A 318 -17.53 16.93 16.11
C PRO A 318 -18.63 17.86 15.58
N VAL A 319 -19.33 17.43 14.54
CA VAL A 319 -20.42 18.23 13.93
C VAL A 319 -21.49 18.60 14.95
N ARG A 320 -21.79 17.71 15.91
CA ARG A 320 -22.75 17.99 17.00
C ARG A 320 -22.39 19.25 17.79
N ASP A 321 -21.10 19.51 18.02
CA ASP A 321 -20.66 20.65 18.82
C ASP A 321 -20.85 21.95 18.02
N LEU A 322 -20.65 21.90 16.70
CA LEU A 322 -20.96 23.02 15.80
C LEU A 322 -22.48 23.26 15.71
N LEU A 323 -23.31 22.22 15.67
CA LEU A 323 -24.77 22.33 15.69
C LEU A 323 -25.28 23.01 16.97
N VAL A 324 -24.76 22.58 18.13
CA VAL A 324 -25.06 23.20 19.42
C VAL A 324 -24.66 24.69 19.43
N HIS A 325 -23.47 25.01 18.91
CA HIS A 325 -22.95 26.37 18.80
C HIS A 325 -23.86 27.28 17.96
N GLY A 326 -24.38 26.76 16.82
CA GLY A 326 -25.35 27.48 15.98
C GLY A 326 -26.79 27.50 16.51
N GLY A 327 -27.03 26.94 17.70
CA GLY A 327 -28.35 26.90 18.32
C GLY A 327 -29.35 26.02 17.58
N VAL A 328 -28.87 24.94 16.96
CA VAL A 328 -29.75 24.01 16.25
C VAL A 328 -30.57 23.20 17.24
N ASP A 329 -31.86 23.12 16.98
CA ASP A 329 -32.82 22.34 17.75
C ASP A 329 -32.95 20.95 17.10
N PRO A 330 -32.47 19.86 17.77
CA PRO A 330 -32.52 18.52 17.20
C PRO A 330 -33.93 18.04 16.81
N ASP A 331 -34.95 18.51 17.51
CA ASP A 331 -36.34 18.10 17.27
C ASP A 331 -36.94 18.75 16.01
N ASN A 332 -36.32 19.82 15.52
CA ASN A 332 -36.75 20.57 14.33
C ASN A 332 -35.94 20.23 13.08
N ILE A 333 -35.02 19.30 13.15
CA ILE A 333 -34.20 18.90 11.97
C ILE A 333 -34.86 17.73 11.28
N GLY A 334 -35.23 17.92 10.00
CA GLY A 334 -35.64 16.85 9.12
C GLY A 334 -34.44 16.12 8.46
N ARG A 335 -33.42 16.91 8.10
CA ARG A 335 -32.23 16.36 7.42
C ARG A 335 -30.98 17.14 7.76
N LEU A 336 -29.90 16.40 8.07
CA LEU A 336 -28.56 16.95 8.24
C LEU A 336 -27.71 16.56 7.02
N VAL A 337 -27.11 17.55 6.34
CA VAL A 337 -26.30 17.33 5.14
C VAL A 337 -24.89 17.87 5.36
N MET A 338 -23.87 17.07 5.06
CA MET A 338 -22.48 17.52 4.99
C MET A 338 -22.15 17.89 3.54
N GLY A 339 -21.68 19.13 3.33
CA GLY A 339 -21.55 19.75 2.02
C GLY A 339 -22.82 20.45 1.57
N GLY A 340 -22.97 20.70 0.26
CA GLY A 340 -24.17 21.30 -0.29
C GLY A 340 -25.24 20.28 -0.71
N PRO A 341 -26.41 20.74 -1.15
CA PRO A 341 -27.52 19.86 -1.48
C PRO A 341 -27.29 19.06 -2.78
N MET A 342 -26.36 19.48 -3.65
CA MET A 342 -26.11 18.86 -4.93
C MET A 342 -25.04 17.76 -4.87
N MET A 343 -23.91 18.03 -4.19
CA MET A 343 -22.77 17.10 -4.11
C MET A 343 -22.57 16.50 -2.72
N GLY A 344 -23.19 17.05 -1.70
CA GLY A 344 -23.10 16.56 -0.33
C GLY A 344 -23.82 15.23 -0.10
N PHE A 345 -23.87 14.80 1.14
CA PHE A 345 -24.57 13.59 1.55
C PHE A 345 -25.25 13.76 2.90
N THR A 346 -26.33 13.01 3.12
CA THR A 346 -27.04 13.00 4.39
C THR A 346 -26.16 12.40 5.49
N LEU A 347 -26.05 13.11 6.58
CA LEU A 347 -25.29 12.74 7.75
C LEU A 347 -26.19 12.14 8.81
N HIS A 348 -26.03 10.85 9.11
CA HIS A 348 -26.84 10.14 10.12
C HIS A 348 -26.25 10.22 11.53
N ASN A 349 -24.94 10.47 11.64
CA ASN A 349 -24.25 10.53 12.92
C ASN A 349 -23.55 11.89 13.07
N PRO A 350 -24.04 12.79 13.93
CA PRO A 350 -23.40 14.09 14.14
C PRO A 350 -22.12 14.03 14.99
N ALA A 351 -21.72 12.85 15.48
CA ALA A 351 -20.43 12.67 16.16
C ALA A 351 -19.22 12.65 15.22
N VAL A 352 -19.44 12.63 13.89
CA VAL A 352 -18.35 12.69 12.91
C VAL A 352 -17.66 14.06 12.95
N PRO A 353 -16.32 14.09 12.68
CA PRO A 353 -15.55 15.33 12.77
C PRO A 353 -15.65 16.20 11.54
N VAL A 354 -15.45 17.50 11.73
CA VAL A 354 -15.07 18.46 10.68
C VAL A 354 -13.65 18.14 10.21
N VAL A 355 -13.45 18.03 8.90
CA VAL A 355 -12.16 17.71 8.29
C VAL A 355 -11.74 18.75 7.26
N LYS A 356 -10.54 18.60 6.66
CA LYS A 356 -9.96 19.55 5.69
C LYS A 356 -10.90 19.89 4.53
N THR A 357 -11.80 19.01 4.13
CA THR A 357 -12.73 19.17 3.02
C THR A 357 -14.13 19.64 3.44
N THR A 358 -14.43 19.69 4.72
CA THR A 358 -15.75 20.12 5.22
C THR A 358 -15.91 21.62 5.04
N ASN A 359 -16.76 22.06 4.14
CA ASN A 359 -17.01 23.47 3.84
C ASN A 359 -18.42 23.94 4.25
N CYS A 360 -19.35 23.00 4.50
CA CYS A 360 -20.71 23.32 4.87
C CYS A 360 -21.37 22.19 5.65
N ILE A 361 -22.23 22.57 6.58
CA ILE A 361 -23.21 21.72 7.26
C ILE A 361 -24.57 22.38 7.09
N ILE A 362 -25.53 21.66 6.51
CA ILE A 362 -26.92 22.11 6.38
C ILE A 362 -27.77 21.36 7.39
N ALA A 363 -28.38 22.05 8.33
CA ALA A 363 -29.41 21.52 9.21
C ALA A 363 -30.79 22.02 8.73
N ALA A 364 -31.38 21.23 7.83
CA ALA A 364 -32.61 21.59 7.17
C ALA A 364 -33.84 21.05 7.90
N THR A 365 -34.93 21.79 7.88
CA THR A 365 -36.25 21.30 8.27
C THR A 365 -36.79 20.32 7.23
N LEU A 366 -37.84 19.56 7.58
CA LEU A 366 -38.53 18.69 6.61
C LEU A 366 -39.23 19.47 5.48
N GLU A 367 -39.62 20.72 5.74
CA GLU A 367 -40.21 21.59 4.72
C GLU A 367 -39.17 22.10 3.74
N GLU A 368 -37.97 22.44 4.23
CA GLU A 368 -36.85 22.94 3.41
C GLU A 368 -36.26 21.87 2.50
N LEU A 369 -35.97 20.69 3.04
CA LEU A 369 -35.44 19.53 2.30
C LEU A 369 -36.30 18.29 2.58
N PRO A 370 -37.47 18.16 1.92
CA PRO A 370 -38.36 17.04 2.13
C PRO A 370 -37.69 15.70 1.71
N GLU A 371 -38.26 14.61 2.22
CA GLU A 371 -37.85 13.30 1.76
C GLU A 371 -38.08 13.16 0.24
N PRO A 372 -37.09 12.66 -0.50
CA PRO A 372 -37.25 12.48 -1.93
C PRO A 372 -38.36 11.48 -2.20
N PRO A 373 -39.26 11.74 -3.17
CA PRO A 373 -40.27 10.77 -3.56
C PRO A 373 -39.61 9.48 -4.09
N PRO A 374 -40.33 8.35 -4.05
CA PRO A 374 -39.80 7.08 -4.54
C PRO A 374 -39.37 7.14 -6.00
N GLU A 375 -38.27 6.45 -6.33
CA GLU A 375 -37.78 6.29 -7.69
C GLU A 375 -38.87 5.70 -8.61
N GLN A 376 -39.13 6.36 -9.74
CA GLN A 376 -40.04 5.91 -10.77
C GLN A 376 -39.27 5.40 -12.01
N PRO A 377 -39.87 4.59 -12.85
CA PRO A 377 -39.25 4.14 -14.11
C PRO A 377 -38.83 5.32 -15.00
N CYS A 378 -37.68 5.21 -15.64
CA CYS A 378 -37.17 6.21 -16.57
C CYS A 378 -38.10 6.38 -17.77
N ILE A 379 -38.61 7.59 -18.00
CA ILE A 379 -39.51 7.92 -19.14
C ILE A 379 -38.72 8.36 -20.40
N ARG A 380 -37.38 8.34 -20.39
CA ARG A 380 -36.50 8.68 -21.53
C ARG A 380 -36.70 10.11 -22.05
N CYS A 381 -36.99 11.08 -21.19
CA CYS A 381 -37.19 12.49 -21.54
C CYS A 381 -35.94 13.20 -22.11
N GLY A 382 -34.72 12.74 -21.81
CA GLY A 382 -33.47 13.35 -22.29
C GLY A 382 -32.91 14.46 -21.38
N SER A 383 -33.69 15.07 -20.51
CA SER A 383 -33.29 16.24 -19.68
C SER A 383 -31.98 16.04 -18.93
N CYS A 384 -31.67 14.82 -18.46
CA CYS A 384 -30.42 14.53 -17.78
C CYS A 384 -29.18 14.65 -18.68
N ALA A 385 -29.31 14.40 -19.98
CA ALA A 385 -28.23 14.59 -20.95
C ALA A 385 -28.03 16.08 -21.29
N ASP A 386 -29.13 16.81 -21.43
CA ASP A 386 -29.11 18.25 -21.76
C ASP A 386 -28.33 19.07 -20.69
N VAL A 387 -28.46 18.70 -19.43
CA VAL A 387 -27.82 19.43 -18.32
C VAL A 387 -26.43 18.88 -17.93
N CYS A 388 -25.96 17.79 -18.54
CA CYS A 388 -24.71 17.15 -18.15
C CYS A 388 -23.49 18.02 -18.57
N PRO A 389 -22.70 18.57 -17.62
CA PRO A 389 -21.56 19.44 -17.94
C PRO A 389 -20.36 18.69 -18.55
N ALA A 390 -20.40 17.35 -18.54
CA ALA A 390 -19.37 16.48 -19.10
C ALA A 390 -19.81 15.80 -20.40
N ASN A 391 -20.94 16.26 -21.01
CA ASN A 391 -21.50 15.70 -22.25
C ASN A 391 -21.71 14.17 -22.22
N LEU A 392 -22.09 13.63 -21.08
CA LEU A 392 -22.36 12.21 -20.89
C LEU A 392 -23.83 11.88 -21.26
N LEU A 393 -24.11 10.61 -21.36
CA LEU A 393 -25.46 10.07 -21.49
C LEU A 393 -25.92 9.43 -20.15
N PRO A 394 -26.43 10.22 -19.19
CA PRO A 394 -26.73 9.73 -17.85
C PRO A 394 -27.71 8.57 -17.82
N GLN A 395 -28.73 8.57 -18.70
CA GLN A 395 -29.68 7.47 -18.79
C GLN A 395 -29.01 6.14 -19.21
N GLN A 396 -28.01 6.16 -20.09
CA GLN A 396 -27.29 4.96 -20.50
C GLN A 396 -26.39 4.46 -19.35
N LEU A 397 -25.68 5.37 -18.72
CA LEU A 397 -24.88 5.06 -17.53
C LEU A 397 -25.72 4.47 -16.41
N TYR A 398 -26.96 4.97 -16.21
CA TYR A 398 -27.89 4.42 -15.22
C TYR A 398 -28.24 2.97 -15.52
N TRP A 399 -28.61 2.64 -16.77
CA TRP A 399 -28.97 1.28 -17.13
C TRP A 399 -27.80 0.32 -16.99
N HIS A 400 -26.60 0.72 -17.40
CA HIS A 400 -25.39 -0.09 -17.23
C HIS A 400 -25.01 -0.28 -15.76
N ALA A 401 -25.05 0.78 -14.96
CA ALA A 401 -24.78 0.70 -13.53
C ALA A 401 -25.81 -0.15 -12.77
N LYS A 402 -27.10 -0.01 -13.09
CA LYS A 402 -28.19 -0.80 -12.48
C LYS A 402 -28.13 -2.30 -12.80
N ASN A 403 -27.57 -2.66 -13.94
CA ASN A 403 -27.41 -4.05 -14.38
C ASN A 403 -26.00 -4.60 -14.17
N ASP A 404 -25.14 -3.91 -13.42
CA ASP A 404 -23.74 -4.28 -13.18
C ASP A 404 -22.89 -4.51 -14.46
N ASP A 405 -23.31 -3.91 -15.60
CA ASP A 405 -22.57 -3.93 -16.85
C ASP A 405 -21.46 -2.84 -16.83
N LEU A 406 -20.47 -3.08 -15.97
CA LEU A 406 -19.44 -2.08 -15.68
C LEU A 406 -18.52 -1.80 -16.87
N GLU A 407 -18.33 -2.77 -17.75
CA GLU A 407 -17.52 -2.60 -18.96
C GLU A 407 -18.17 -1.59 -19.92
N LYS A 408 -19.49 -1.73 -20.18
CA LYS A 408 -20.22 -0.75 -20.99
C LYS A 408 -20.34 0.60 -20.29
N ALA A 409 -20.51 0.62 -18.96
CA ALA A 409 -20.49 1.87 -18.21
C ALA A 409 -19.17 2.64 -18.42
N GLN A 410 -18.02 1.95 -18.39
CA GLN A 410 -16.72 2.53 -18.69
C GLN A 410 -16.62 2.98 -20.15
N HIS A 411 -17.13 2.19 -21.11
CA HIS A 411 -17.16 2.57 -22.51
C HIS A 411 -17.98 3.85 -22.76
N HIS A 412 -19.02 4.09 -21.96
CA HIS A 412 -19.79 5.33 -21.94
C HIS A 412 -19.17 6.43 -21.06
N ASN A 413 -17.89 6.36 -20.79
CA ASN A 413 -17.10 7.36 -20.04
C ASN A 413 -17.63 7.62 -18.62
N LEU A 414 -18.07 6.60 -17.89
CA LEU A 414 -18.52 6.71 -16.50
C LEU A 414 -17.51 7.51 -15.62
N MET A 415 -16.21 7.32 -15.86
CA MET A 415 -15.16 7.95 -15.05
C MET A 415 -15.05 9.48 -15.26
N ASP A 416 -15.58 10.02 -16.36
CA ASP A 416 -15.65 11.47 -16.60
C ASP A 416 -16.82 12.16 -15.88
N CYS A 417 -17.76 11.40 -15.34
CA CYS A 417 -18.83 11.95 -14.49
C CYS A 417 -18.22 12.64 -13.27
N ILE A 418 -18.51 13.92 -13.07
CA ILE A 418 -18.02 14.72 -11.93
C ILE A 418 -18.94 14.64 -10.70
N GLU A 419 -20.00 13.83 -10.76
CA GLU A 419 -20.96 13.57 -9.67
C GLU A 419 -21.67 14.84 -9.17
N CYS A 420 -21.84 15.83 -10.04
CA CYS A 420 -22.40 17.13 -9.71
C CYS A 420 -23.91 17.12 -9.35
N GLY A 421 -24.62 16.04 -9.59
CA GLY A 421 -26.06 15.96 -9.25
C GLY A 421 -27.03 16.62 -10.23
N ALA A 422 -26.56 17.43 -11.20
CA ALA A 422 -27.46 18.16 -12.11
C ALA A 422 -28.45 17.23 -12.85
N CYS A 423 -28.01 16.06 -13.28
CA CYS A 423 -28.87 15.07 -13.95
C CYS A 423 -29.95 14.48 -13.02
N ALA A 424 -29.64 14.28 -11.74
CA ALA A 424 -30.61 13.80 -10.76
C ALA A 424 -31.61 14.89 -10.39
N TYR A 425 -31.14 16.15 -10.29
CA TYR A 425 -31.98 17.32 -9.99
C TYR A 425 -33.10 17.54 -11.00
N VAL A 426 -32.81 17.36 -12.31
CA VAL A 426 -33.82 17.55 -13.38
C VAL A 426 -34.61 16.30 -13.69
N CYS A 427 -34.39 15.19 -13.02
CA CYS A 427 -35.02 13.92 -13.32
C CYS A 427 -36.50 13.90 -12.84
N PRO A 428 -37.51 13.87 -13.74
CA PRO A 428 -38.89 13.84 -13.33
C PRO A 428 -39.31 12.48 -12.70
N SER A 429 -38.50 11.45 -12.88
CA SER A 429 -38.70 10.12 -12.29
C SER A 429 -37.96 9.96 -10.95
N HIS A 430 -37.35 11.01 -10.41
CA HIS A 430 -36.64 11.04 -9.13
C HIS A 430 -35.57 9.93 -8.99
N ILE A 431 -34.93 9.54 -10.10
CA ILE A 431 -33.90 8.50 -10.11
C ILE A 431 -32.64 9.08 -9.46
N PRO A 432 -32.07 8.45 -8.42
CA PRO A 432 -30.83 8.90 -7.77
C PRO A 432 -29.59 8.55 -8.60
N LEU A 433 -29.50 9.11 -9.81
CA LEU A 433 -28.54 8.79 -10.85
C LEU A 433 -27.09 8.78 -10.33
N VAL A 434 -26.72 9.77 -9.52
CA VAL A 434 -25.34 9.90 -9.01
C VAL A 434 -24.98 8.77 -8.08
N GLN A 435 -25.93 8.24 -7.31
CA GLN A 435 -25.67 7.10 -6.41
C GLN A 435 -25.35 5.84 -7.19
N TYR A 436 -26.06 5.57 -8.28
CA TYR A 436 -25.74 4.48 -9.21
C TYR A 436 -24.34 4.66 -9.80
N TYR A 437 -23.94 5.89 -10.15
CA TYR A 437 -22.59 6.12 -10.71
C TYR A 437 -21.49 6.01 -9.65
N ARG A 438 -21.73 6.45 -8.43
CA ARG A 438 -20.81 6.26 -7.31
C ARG A 438 -20.58 4.77 -7.03
N TYR A 439 -21.66 3.99 -6.99
CA TYR A 439 -21.59 2.54 -6.88
C TYR A 439 -20.77 1.92 -8.02
N ALA A 440 -21.16 2.16 -9.27
CA ALA A 440 -20.46 1.58 -10.41
C ALA A 440 -18.96 2.00 -10.48
N LYS A 441 -18.63 3.25 -10.14
CA LYS A 441 -17.24 3.70 -10.04
C LYS A 441 -16.47 3.00 -8.92
N ALA A 442 -17.10 2.75 -7.78
CA ALA A 442 -16.47 2.03 -6.67
C ALA A 442 -16.15 0.59 -7.08
N GLU A 443 -17.10 -0.09 -7.71
CA GLU A 443 -16.91 -1.45 -8.23
C GLU A 443 -15.79 -1.53 -9.29
N VAL A 444 -15.76 -0.59 -10.26
CA VAL A 444 -14.69 -0.51 -11.27
C VAL A 444 -13.32 -0.33 -10.61
N ARG A 445 -13.22 0.55 -9.60
CA ARG A 445 -11.96 0.76 -8.88
C ARG A 445 -11.55 -0.46 -8.06
N GLN A 446 -12.52 -1.13 -7.44
CA GLN A 446 -12.27 -2.35 -6.67
C GLN A 446 -11.78 -3.48 -7.58
N GLN A 447 -12.46 -3.71 -8.72
CA GLN A 447 -12.03 -4.71 -9.71
C GLN A 447 -10.62 -4.43 -10.23
N ALA A 448 -10.30 -3.17 -10.55
CA ALA A 448 -8.96 -2.78 -10.97
C ALA A 448 -7.90 -3.04 -9.88
N ALA A 449 -8.23 -2.71 -8.62
CA ALA A 449 -7.34 -2.96 -7.48
C ALA A 449 -7.11 -4.46 -7.25
N ASP A 450 -8.15 -5.27 -7.38
CA ASP A 450 -8.06 -6.72 -7.20
C ASP A 450 -7.31 -7.40 -8.36
N GLN A 451 -7.48 -6.90 -9.59
CA GLN A 451 -6.67 -7.33 -10.72
C GLN A 451 -5.17 -7.06 -10.48
N VAL A 452 -4.81 -5.87 -10.00
CA VAL A 452 -3.42 -5.54 -9.65
C VAL A 452 -2.88 -6.45 -8.53
N LYS A 453 -3.70 -6.79 -7.53
CA LYS A 453 -3.32 -7.74 -6.47
C LYS A 453 -3.10 -9.14 -7.03
N ALA A 454 -4.03 -9.61 -7.89
CA ALA A 454 -3.96 -10.91 -8.54
C ALA A 454 -2.70 -11.03 -9.43
N ASP A 455 -2.41 -9.98 -10.23
CA ASP A 455 -1.22 -9.95 -11.09
C ASP A 455 0.09 -9.96 -10.28
N LYS A 456 0.15 -9.20 -9.18
CA LYS A 456 1.29 -9.24 -8.24
C LYS A 456 1.45 -10.61 -7.57
N ALA A 457 0.33 -11.25 -7.20
CA ALA A 457 0.35 -12.59 -6.63
C ALA A 457 0.85 -13.62 -7.65
N ARG A 458 0.36 -13.55 -8.89
CA ARG A 458 0.82 -14.38 -10.01
C ARG A 458 2.31 -14.21 -10.28
N GLN A 459 2.80 -12.97 -10.42
CA GLN A 459 4.22 -12.69 -10.61
C GLN A 459 5.10 -13.23 -9.48
N ARG A 460 4.66 -13.11 -8.21
CA ARG A 460 5.36 -13.68 -7.05
C ARG A 460 5.39 -15.21 -7.10
N PHE A 461 4.29 -15.83 -7.52
CA PHE A 461 4.20 -17.29 -7.68
C PHE A 461 5.13 -17.77 -8.78
N GLU A 462 5.09 -17.16 -9.97
CA GLU A 462 5.94 -17.49 -11.11
C GLU A 462 7.44 -17.31 -10.78
N ALA A 463 7.80 -16.19 -10.13
CA ALA A 463 9.18 -15.95 -9.69
C ALA A 463 9.64 -16.97 -8.63
N ARG A 464 8.75 -17.42 -7.74
CA ARG A 464 9.03 -18.48 -6.77
C ARG A 464 9.23 -19.83 -7.48
N GLN A 465 8.35 -20.15 -8.44
CA GLN A 465 8.43 -21.39 -9.20
C GLN A 465 9.71 -21.44 -10.04
N ALA A 466 10.02 -20.35 -10.76
CA ALA A 466 11.27 -20.24 -11.54
C ALA A 466 12.52 -20.44 -10.67
N ARG A 467 12.54 -19.90 -9.44
CA ARG A 467 13.64 -20.10 -8.49
C ARG A 467 13.76 -21.56 -8.04
N ILE A 468 12.63 -22.22 -7.75
CA ILE A 468 12.61 -23.64 -7.38
C ILE A 468 13.11 -24.51 -8.55
N ASP A 469 12.70 -24.20 -9.75
CA ASP A 469 13.09 -24.96 -10.94
C ASP A 469 14.57 -24.72 -11.31
N ALA A 470 15.07 -23.48 -11.15
CA ALA A 470 16.48 -23.17 -11.27
C ALA A 470 17.35 -23.94 -10.24
N GLU A 471 16.91 -23.99 -8.97
CA GLU A 471 17.60 -24.79 -7.94
C GLU A 471 17.60 -26.30 -8.24
N LYS A 472 16.48 -26.80 -8.79
CA LYS A 472 16.42 -28.23 -9.23
C LYS A 472 17.37 -28.49 -10.38
N ALA A 473 17.38 -27.61 -11.39
CA ALA A 473 18.27 -27.72 -12.55
C ALA A 473 19.74 -27.63 -12.13
N GLU A 474 20.09 -26.70 -11.22
CA GLU A 474 21.46 -26.62 -10.68
C GLU A 474 21.87 -27.88 -9.91
N LYS A 475 20.99 -28.43 -9.06
CA LYS A 475 21.23 -29.67 -8.33
C LYS A 475 21.42 -30.84 -9.28
N GLU A 476 20.67 -30.90 -10.36
CA GLU A 476 20.77 -31.94 -11.38
C GLU A 476 22.03 -31.81 -12.22
N ALA A 477 22.37 -30.58 -12.65
CA ALA A 477 23.64 -30.30 -13.34
C ALA A 477 24.86 -30.67 -12.47
N ARG A 478 24.83 -30.34 -11.18
CA ARG A 478 25.87 -30.70 -10.21
C ARG A 478 25.97 -32.22 -10.02
N ARG A 479 24.82 -32.90 -10.04
CA ARG A 479 24.79 -34.38 -10.00
C ARG A 479 25.41 -35.02 -11.26
N GLN A 480 25.06 -34.49 -12.45
CA GLN A 480 25.60 -34.94 -13.73
C GLN A 480 27.10 -34.68 -13.82
N ALA A 481 27.57 -33.49 -13.47
CA ALA A 481 29.00 -33.16 -13.43
C ALA A 481 29.79 -34.08 -12.48
N ARG A 482 29.19 -34.45 -11.33
CA ARG A 482 29.82 -35.45 -10.40
C ARG A 482 29.87 -36.85 -10.99
N LEU A 483 28.84 -37.25 -11.74
CA LEU A 483 28.82 -38.55 -12.43
C LEU A 483 29.86 -38.60 -13.56
N GLU A 484 30.01 -37.53 -14.34
CA GLU A 484 31.02 -37.40 -15.38
C GLU A 484 32.43 -37.37 -14.81
N ALA A 485 32.68 -36.63 -13.72
CA ALA A 485 33.98 -36.62 -13.04
C ALA A 485 34.36 -38.02 -12.49
N ASN A 486 33.36 -38.73 -11.94
CA ASN A 486 33.59 -40.12 -11.51
C ASN A 486 33.83 -41.08 -12.69
N ARG A 487 33.20 -40.85 -13.85
CA ARG A 487 33.40 -41.62 -15.08
C ARG A 487 34.83 -41.39 -15.66
N LYS A 488 35.31 -40.12 -15.67
CA LYS A 488 36.67 -39.77 -16.06
C LYS A 488 37.70 -40.38 -15.12
N LYS A 489 37.54 -40.33 -13.81
CA LYS A 489 38.40 -41.00 -12.84
C LYS A 489 38.45 -42.52 -13.03
N LYS A 490 37.34 -43.13 -13.48
CA LYS A 490 37.28 -44.59 -13.73
C LYS A 490 37.98 -45.01 -15.02
N THR A 491 38.09 -44.12 -16.01
CA THR A 491 38.85 -44.30 -17.24
C THR A 491 40.37 -44.10 -17.05
N GLU A 492 40.76 -43.18 -16.16
CA GLU A 492 42.17 -42.90 -15.84
C GLU A 492 42.79 -43.97 -14.93
N THR A 493 41.99 -44.72 -14.14
CA THR A 493 42.46 -45.83 -13.29
C THR A 493 42.49 -47.17 -13.99
N ALA A 494 42.16 -47.24 -15.28
CA ALA A 494 42.14 -48.52 -16.04
C ALA A 494 43.49 -48.91 -16.66
N SER A 495 44.62 -48.26 -16.35
CA SER A 495 45.95 -48.51 -16.95
C SER A 495 47.04 -48.98 -15.96
N ALA A 496 46.69 -49.73 -14.90
CA ALA A 496 47.68 -50.39 -14.04
C ALA A 496 47.31 -51.88 -13.84
N PRO A 497 48.28 -52.85 -13.94
CA PRO A 497 47.97 -54.26 -13.82
C PRO A 497 47.72 -54.61 -12.36
N SER A 498 46.49 -55.08 -12.03
CA SER A 498 46.09 -55.50 -10.69
C SER A 498 45.52 -56.90 -10.69
N VAL A 499 45.89 -57.67 -9.69
CA VAL A 499 45.37 -58.98 -9.22
C VAL A 499 43.84 -59.04 -9.48
N ASP A 500 43.41 -60.22 -10.00
CA ASP A 500 42.05 -60.48 -10.50
C ASP A 500 40.94 -60.31 -9.46
N THR A 501 40.69 -59.10 -9.10
CA THR A 501 39.59 -58.72 -8.20
C THR A 501 38.20 -58.84 -8.88
N ALA A 502 38.16 -59.09 -10.19
CA ALA A 502 36.93 -59.32 -10.93
C ALA A 502 36.33 -60.69 -10.63
N ALA A 503 37.21 -61.76 -10.61
CA ALA A 503 36.79 -63.11 -10.26
C ALA A 503 36.24 -63.19 -8.82
N LEU A 504 36.89 -62.51 -7.85
CA LEU A 504 36.44 -62.48 -6.46
C LEU A 504 35.10 -61.75 -6.29
N LYS A 505 34.87 -60.72 -7.07
CA LYS A 505 33.56 -59.99 -7.06
C LYS A 505 32.45 -60.82 -7.68
N GLN A 506 32.75 -61.58 -8.72
CA GLN A 506 31.79 -62.46 -9.37
C GLN A 506 31.44 -63.65 -8.46
N ALA A 507 32.39 -64.26 -7.78
CA ALA A 507 32.16 -65.31 -6.78
C ALA A 507 31.30 -64.80 -5.57
N SER A 508 31.58 -63.62 -5.12
CA SER A 508 30.74 -62.95 -4.05
C SER A 508 29.32 -62.68 -4.50
N LEU A 509 29.13 -62.32 -5.79
CA LEU A 509 27.78 -62.06 -6.34
C LEU A 509 27.00 -63.39 -6.50
N GLU A 510 27.65 -64.45 -6.96
CA GLU A 510 27.02 -65.74 -7.13
C GLU A 510 26.67 -66.38 -5.78
N ALA A 511 27.57 -66.34 -4.79
CA ALA A 511 27.27 -66.76 -3.43
C ALA A 511 26.11 -66.00 -2.78
N SER A 512 26.02 -64.66 -3.03
CA SER A 512 24.89 -63.82 -2.53
C SER A 512 23.56 -64.14 -3.23
N LYS A 513 23.62 -64.57 -4.52
CA LYS A 513 22.43 -65.02 -5.26
C LYS A 513 21.91 -66.34 -4.74
N ALA A 514 22.87 -67.34 -4.53
CA ALA A 514 22.53 -68.62 -3.97
C ALA A 514 21.90 -68.50 -2.57
N TYR A 515 22.48 -67.68 -1.70
CA TYR A 515 21.90 -67.40 -0.37
C TYR A 515 20.49 -66.86 -0.46
N LYS A 516 20.22 -65.83 -1.30
CA LYS A 516 18.90 -65.28 -1.48
C LYS A 516 17.87 -66.28 -2.03
N ALA A 517 18.28 -67.15 -2.91
CA ALA A 517 17.44 -68.22 -3.46
C ALA A 517 17.07 -69.24 -2.37
N ALA A 518 18.01 -69.61 -1.52
CA ALA A 518 17.78 -70.54 -0.39
C ALA A 518 16.84 -69.94 0.66
N VAL A 519 17.01 -68.63 0.98
CA VAL A 519 16.10 -67.89 1.87
C VAL A 519 14.68 -67.86 1.32
N LYS A 520 14.53 -67.65 0.01
CA LYS A 520 13.23 -67.67 -0.67
C LYS A 520 12.59 -69.07 -0.63
N ALA A 521 13.37 -70.11 -0.85
CA ALA A 521 12.91 -71.51 -0.77
C ALA A 521 12.49 -71.92 0.63
N ALA A 522 13.27 -71.56 1.65
CA ALA A 522 12.92 -71.80 3.04
C ALA A 522 11.65 -71.07 3.47
N LYS A 523 11.45 -69.83 3.05
CA LYS A 523 10.22 -69.07 3.32
C LYS A 523 9.00 -69.66 2.60
N ALA A 524 9.14 -70.19 1.42
CA ALA A 524 8.05 -70.86 0.73
C ALA A 524 7.68 -72.18 1.42
N ALA A 525 8.70 -73.01 1.82
CA ALA A 525 8.47 -74.21 2.58
C ALA A 525 7.88 -73.98 3.98
N GLU A 526 8.17 -72.81 4.61
CA GLU A 526 7.58 -72.40 5.88
C GLU A 526 6.08 -72.02 5.73
N ALA A 527 5.72 -71.41 4.59
CA ALA A 527 4.34 -71.08 4.25
C ALA A 527 3.50 -72.32 3.91
N ASP A 528 4.12 -73.35 3.33
CA ASP A 528 3.46 -74.62 2.92
C ASP A 528 3.52 -75.71 3.97
N ASN A 529 4.08 -75.43 5.15
CA ASN A 529 4.28 -76.40 6.25
C ASN A 529 4.93 -77.71 5.82
N ALA A 530 5.95 -77.63 4.94
CA ALA A 530 6.59 -78.77 4.29
C ALA A 530 7.58 -79.47 5.24
N ASP A 531 7.60 -80.85 5.23
CA ASP A 531 8.44 -81.69 6.10
C ASP A 531 9.96 -81.47 5.93
N ASN A 532 10.43 -80.73 4.93
CA ASN A 532 11.84 -80.47 4.66
C ASN A 532 12.33 -79.07 5.14
N LEU A 533 11.55 -78.34 5.98
CA LEU A 533 11.88 -77.02 6.39
C LEU A 533 13.21 -76.90 7.15
N ASP A 534 13.50 -77.84 8.05
CA ASP A 534 14.74 -77.79 8.82
C ASP A 534 15.97 -78.01 7.94
N ALA A 535 15.89 -78.88 6.90
CA ALA A 535 16.94 -79.03 5.94
C ALA A 535 17.20 -77.77 5.09
N LEU A 536 16.15 -77.10 4.71
CA LEU A 536 16.27 -75.84 3.99
C LEU A 536 16.77 -74.66 4.87
N LYS A 537 16.45 -74.58 6.15
CA LYS A 537 17.06 -73.68 7.12
C LYS A 537 18.58 -73.92 7.28
N ALA A 538 18.98 -75.15 7.42
CA ALA A 538 20.43 -75.55 7.46
C ALA A 538 21.19 -75.13 6.17
N ASP A 539 20.54 -75.24 5.01
CA ASP A 539 21.13 -74.80 3.73
C ASP A 539 21.20 -73.25 3.67
N VAL A 540 20.26 -72.52 4.19
CA VAL A 540 20.32 -71.05 4.31
C VAL A 540 21.53 -70.63 5.15
N ASP A 541 21.75 -71.25 6.32
CA ASP A 541 22.88 -70.90 7.17
C ASP A 541 24.24 -71.27 6.52
N ARG A 542 24.33 -72.41 5.85
CA ARG A 542 25.51 -72.79 5.08
C ARG A 542 25.85 -71.84 3.94
N LEU A 543 24.85 -71.46 3.14
CA LEU A 543 25.01 -70.50 2.03
C LEU A 543 25.27 -69.09 2.50
N LYS A 544 24.75 -68.71 3.66
CA LYS A 544 25.07 -67.43 4.32
C LYS A 544 26.55 -67.36 4.70
N ALA A 545 27.09 -68.42 5.33
CA ALA A 545 28.51 -68.48 5.68
C ALA A 545 29.41 -68.39 4.45
N ILE A 546 29.04 -69.06 3.34
CA ILE A 546 29.78 -68.99 2.05
C ILE A 546 29.72 -67.57 1.47
N ALA A 547 28.55 -66.90 1.49
CA ALA A 547 28.37 -65.53 0.98
C ALA A 547 29.16 -64.52 1.80
N ASP A 548 29.20 -64.68 3.12
CA ASP A 548 29.95 -63.81 4.01
C ASP A 548 31.47 -64.02 3.89
N LYS A 549 31.93 -65.23 3.69
CA LYS A 549 33.38 -65.58 3.38
C LYS A 549 33.81 -64.99 2.05
N ALA A 550 32.95 -65.06 1.02
CA ALA A 550 33.25 -64.49 -0.29
C ALA A 550 33.26 -62.95 -0.25
N LYS A 551 32.38 -62.29 0.57
CA LYS A 551 32.43 -60.86 0.80
C LYS A 551 33.67 -60.41 1.58
N ALA A 552 34.11 -61.20 2.57
CA ALA A 552 35.33 -60.90 3.31
C ALA A 552 36.57 -61.00 2.37
N ALA A 553 36.65 -62.00 1.52
CA ALA A 553 37.73 -62.12 0.54
C ALA A 553 37.81 -60.93 -0.46
N VAL A 554 36.67 -60.41 -0.86
CA VAL A 554 36.64 -59.20 -1.71
C VAL A 554 37.08 -57.95 -0.90
N ARG A 555 36.76 -57.89 0.41
CA ARG A 555 37.21 -56.82 1.28
C ARG A 555 38.72 -56.86 1.52
N ASP A 556 39.22 -58.00 1.84
CA ASP A 556 40.66 -58.25 2.10
C ASP A 556 41.54 -58.00 0.84
N ALA A 557 41.05 -58.39 -0.35
CA ALA A 557 41.65 -58.03 -1.61
C ALA A 557 41.64 -56.58 -1.98
N LYS A 558 40.69 -55.79 -1.40
CA LYS A 558 40.66 -54.31 -1.51
C LYS A 558 41.62 -53.64 -0.54
N GLU A 559 41.93 -54.25 0.58
CA GLU A 559 42.79 -53.68 1.63
C GLU A 559 44.28 -54.01 1.32
N ALA A 560 44.59 -55.00 0.44
CA ALA A 560 45.94 -55.39 0.05
C ALA A 560 46.56 -54.55 -1.11
N GLY A 561 46.00 -53.42 -1.52
CA GLY A 561 46.58 -52.46 -2.45
C GLY A 561 47.65 -51.59 -1.76
N PRO A 562 48.70 -51.10 -2.50
CA PRO A 562 49.89 -50.53 -1.88
C PRO A 562 49.64 -49.34 -1.00
N ALA A 563 50.20 -49.40 0.20
CA ALA A 563 50.09 -48.42 1.28
C ALA A 563 50.73 -47.07 0.93
N ALA A 564 49.90 -46.06 0.94
CA ALA A 564 50.30 -44.70 1.37
C ALA A 564 49.41 -44.35 2.53
N ALA A 565 49.99 -44.16 3.70
CA ALA A 565 49.27 -43.83 4.93
C ALA A 565 48.59 -42.48 4.79
N PRO A 566 47.28 -42.38 5.04
CA PRO A 566 46.65 -41.14 5.37
C PRO A 566 46.26 -41.10 6.85
N ALA A 567 46.46 -39.93 7.45
CA ALA A 567 45.93 -39.60 8.73
C ALA A 567 44.41 -39.97 8.80
N GLU A 568 44.01 -40.59 9.89
CA GLU A 568 42.63 -41.08 10.09
C GLU A 568 41.61 -39.96 9.88
N ASP A 569 40.79 -40.09 8.86
CA ASP A 569 39.65 -39.17 8.61
C ASP A 569 38.51 -39.48 9.62
N ILE A 570 38.71 -39.04 10.87
CA ILE A 570 37.73 -39.17 11.93
C ILE A 570 36.41 -38.45 11.55
N VAL A 571 36.51 -37.32 10.83
CA VAL A 571 35.37 -36.57 10.36
C VAL A 571 34.58 -37.30 9.28
N GLY A 572 35.27 -38.04 8.40
CA GLY A 572 34.63 -38.90 7.39
C GLY A 572 33.90 -40.10 8.00
N LYS A 573 34.49 -40.74 9.01
CA LYS A 573 33.86 -41.87 9.75
C LYS A 573 32.60 -41.39 10.50
N LEU A 574 32.67 -40.27 11.23
CA LEU A 574 31.54 -39.67 11.95
C LEU A 574 30.42 -39.21 11.01
N LYS A 575 30.73 -38.61 9.86
CA LYS A 575 29.70 -38.26 8.85
C LYS A 575 28.91 -39.47 8.36
N LYS A 576 29.55 -40.60 8.19
CA LYS A 576 28.90 -41.82 7.76
C LYS A 576 27.98 -42.37 8.89
N GLN A 577 28.48 -42.41 10.13
CA GLN A 577 27.70 -42.85 11.27
C GLN A 577 26.47 -41.99 11.53
N VAL A 578 26.57 -40.65 11.40
CA VAL A 578 25.44 -39.72 11.47
C VAL A 578 24.42 -40.01 10.35
N GLY A 579 24.89 -40.32 9.14
CA GLY A 579 24.02 -40.70 8.02
C GLY A 579 23.23 -41.97 8.28
N ASP A 580 23.91 -43.01 8.80
CA ASP A 580 23.31 -44.31 9.08
C ASP A 580 22.30 -44.21 10.26
N ALA A 581 22.64 -43.51 11.34
CA ALA A 581 21.78 -43.30 12.49
C ALA A 581 20.54 -42.45 12.12
N SER A 582 20.70 -41.40 11.28
CA SER A 582 19.56 -40.59 10.81
C SER A 582 18.62 -41.37 9.88
N SER A 583 19.15 -42.33 9.13
CA SER A 583 18.33 -43.22 8.29
C SER A 583 17.55 -44.23 9.14
N ALA A 584 18.21 -44.82 10.14
CA ALA A 584 17.55 -45.72 11.10
C ALA A 584 16.41 -45.03 11.86
N TYR A 585 16.63 -43.82 12.34
CA TYR A 585 15.60 -43.01 12.97
C TYR A 585 14.39 -42.77 12.05
N LYS A 586 14.61 -42.37 10.80
CA LYS A 586 13.49 -42.14 9.86
C LYS A 586 12.67 -43.38 9.60
N THR A 587 13.33 -44.54 9.54
CA THR A 587 12.66 -45.83 9.34
C THR A 587 11.84 -46.22 10.56
N ALA A 588 12.36 -46.02 11.77
CA ALA A 588 11.64 -46.27 13.01
C ALA A 588 10.41 -45.34 13.20
N VAL A 589 10.56 -44.05 12.88
CA VAL A 589 9.42 -43.10 12.90
C VAL A 589 8.33 -43.49 11.91
N LYS A 590 8.72 -44.01 10.73
CA LYS A 590 7.71 -44.47 9.78
C LYS A 590 6.99 -45.70 10.29
N ALA A 591 7.73 -46.68 10.84
CA ALA A 591 7.12 -47.87 11.41
C ALA A 591 6.20 -47.56 12.58
N ALA A 592 6.59 -46.63 13.47
CA ALA A 592 5.72 -46.19 14.58
C ALA A 592 4.43 -45.54 14.08
N LYS A 593 4.51 -44.66 13.06
CA LYS A 593 3.34 -44.05 12.45
C LYS A 593 2.42 -45.02 11.75
N ASP A 594 3.00 -46.01 11.06
CA ASP A 594 2.23 -47.04 10.36
C ASP A 594 1.49 -47.92 11.40
N ALA A 595 2.14 -48.27 12.50
CA ALA A 595 1.52 -49.00 13.62
C ALA A 595 0.42 -48.19 14.36
N GLU A 596 0.66 -46.88 14.58
CA GLU A 596 -0.36 -45.98 15.15
C GLU A 596 -1.59 -45.89 14.23
N ALA A 597 -1.38 -45.83 12.91
CA ALA A 597 -2.47 -45.73 11.93
C ALA A 597 -3.29 -47.02 11.79
N ASN A 598 -2.63 -48.18 12.04
CA ASN A 598 -3.27 -49.51 12.00
C ASN A 598 -3.88 -49.94 13.33
N GLY A 599 -3.67 -49.18 14.41
CA GLY A 599 -4.13 -49.57 15.77
C GLY A 599 -3.40 -50.73 16.38
N ASP A 600 -2.11 -50.97 16.01
CA ASP A 600 -1.31 -52.08 16.49
C ASP A 600 -0.90 -51.88 17.97
N ASP A 601 -0.99 -52.90 18.80
CA ASP A 601 -0.65 -52.87 20.22
C ASP A 601 0.81 -52.51 20.53
N ASN A 602 1.71 -52.64 19.53
CA ASN A 602 3.13 -52.32 19.67
C ASN A 602 3.51 -50.90 19.26
N ALA A 603 2.54 -50.03 18.96
CA ALA A 603 2.80 -48.67 18.47
C ALA A 603 3.59 -47.81 19.49
N ALA A 604 3.31 -47.96 20.78
CA ALA A 604 4.02 -47.28 21.87
C ALA A 604 5.51 -47.73 21.97
N GLU A 605 5.78 -49.04 21.81
CA GLU A 605 7.13 -49.59 21.82
C GLU A 605 7.95 -49.13 20.63
N LEU A 606 7.34 -49.08 19.43
CA LEU A 606 7.98 -48.58 18.23
C LEU A 606 8.26 -47.06 18.32
N ARG A 607 7.42 -46.33 19.05
CA ARG A 607 7.63 -44.90 19.33
C ARG A 607 8.83 -44.68 20.23
N ALA A 608 8.91 -45.42 21.34
CA ALA A 608 10.04 -45.38 22.27
C ALA A 608 11.37 -45.71 21.56
N LYS A 609 11.36 -46.72 20.69
CA LYS A 609 12.53 -47.09 19.88
C LYS A 609 12.94 -46.02 18.86
N ALA A 610 11.98 -45.29 18.30
CA ALA A 610 12.27 -44.13 17.46
C ALA A 610 12.93 -43.00 18.24
N ASP A 611 12.50 -42.74 19.46
CA ASP A 611 13.06 -41.67 20.32
C ASP A 611 14.50 -42.05 20.79
N GLU A 612 14.78 -43.31 21.10
CA GLU A 612 16.14 -43.78 21.38
C GLU A 612 17.09 -43.60 20.17
N LEU A 613 16.63 -43.95 18.97
CA LEU A 613 17.41 -43.75 17.73
C LEU A 613 17.61 -42.29 17.41
N LYS A 614 16.69 -41.41 17.79
CA LYS A 614 16.82 -39.97 17.70
C LYS A 614 17.94 -39.45 18.60
N ALA A 615 17.92 -39.86 19.87
CA ALA A 615 18.95 -39.47 20.83
C ALA A 615 20.35 -39.92 20.37
N ALA A 616 20.47 -41.15 19.87
CA ALA A 616 21.73 -41.66 19.30
C ALA A 616 22.21 -40.86 18.07
N ALA A 617 21.30 -40.50 17.17
CA ALA A 617 21.65 -39.70 16.00
C ALA A 617 22.07 -38.27 16.40
N ASP A 618 21.46 -37.69 17.40
CA ASP A 618 21.78 -36.33 17.87
C ASP A 618 23.13 -36.31 18.62
N LYS A 619 23.46 -37.38 19.39
CA LYS A 619 24.77 -37.54 20.01
C LYS A 619 25.87 -37.61 18.94
N LEU A 620 25.71 -38.43 17.93
CA LEU A 620 26.69 -38.54 16.83
C LEU A 620 26.83 -37.22 16.03
N LYS A 621 25.77 -36.42 15.92
CA LYS A 621 25.83 -35.08 15.33
C LYS A 621 26.66 -34.10 16.18
N ALA A 622 26.56 -34.20 17.50
CA ALA A 622 27.36 -33.39 18.42
C ALA A 622 28.85 -33.79 18.30
N GLU A 623 29.18 -35.10 18.34
CA GLU A 623 30.54 -35.61 18.16
C GLU A 623 31.15 -35.19 16.79
N LEU A 624 30.35 -35.21 15.72
CA LEU A 624 30.79 -34.69 14.43
C LEU A 624 31.05 -33.19 14.42
N ARG A 625 30.31 -32.43 15.21
CA ARG A 625 30.52 -30.97 15.35
C ARG A 625 31.82 -30.69 16.06
N ASP A 626 32.07 -31.41 17.15
CA ASP A 626 33.29 -31.26 17.94
C ASP A 626 34.54 -31.74 17.18
N ALA A 627 34.45 -32.87 16.44
CA ALA A 627 35.53 -33.36 15.57
C ALA A 627 35.86 -32.38 14.42
N LYS A 628 34.85 -31.63 13.92
CA LYS A 628 35.08 -30.58 12.91
C LYS A 628 35.73 -29.33 13.49
N ALA A 629 35.43 -29.03 14.76
CA ALA A 629 36.03 -27.87 15.46
C ALA A 629 37.50 -28.10 15.82
N ASN A 630 37.87 -29.38 16.06
CA ASN A 630 39.22 -29.80 16.47
C ASN A 630 40.13 -30.31 15.32
N ALA A 631 39.67 -30.26 14.09
CA ALA A 631 40.48 -30.67 12.93
C ALA A 631 41.57 -29.61 12.61
N PRO A 632 42.84 -29.98 12.42
CA PRO A 632 43.90 -29.03 12.11
C PRO A 632 43.65 -28.33 10.78
N ALA A 633 43.65 -27.00 10.81
CA ALA A 633 43.47 -26.14 9.66
C ALA A 633 44.64 -26.23 8.69
N THR A 634 44.38 -26.60 7.44
CA THR A 634 45.29 -26.34 6.32
C THR A 634 45.36 -24.84 6.06
N PRO A 635 46.53 -24.24 5.81
CA PRO A 635 46.63 -22.79 5.65
C PRO A 635 46.07 -22.36 4.30
N ALA A 636 44.87 -21.83 4.32
CA ALA A 636 44.33 -21.01 3.25
C ALA A 636 44.04 -19.61 3.87
N THR A 637 44.54 -18.60 3.18
CA THR A 637 44.41 -17.17 3.45
C THR A 637 43.11 -16.80 4.19
N ALA A 638 43.25 -16.16 5.35
CA ALA A 638 42.17 -15.71 6.21
C ALA A 638 41.22 -14.78 5.46
N PRO A 639 39.91 -15.05 5.42
CA PRO A 639 38.92 -14.04 5.12
C PRO A 639 38.71 -13.17 6.38
N GLN A 640 38.85 -11.87 6.23
CA GLN A 640 38.44 -10.90 7.25
C GLN A 640 37.00 -11.20 7.67
N ALA A 641 36.78 -11.29 8.98
CA ALA A 641 35.45 -11.47 9.55
C ALA A 641 34.54 -10.31 9.12
N ASP A 642 33.46 -10.63 8.44
CA ASP A 642 32.39 -9.68 8.08
C ASP A 642 31.43 -9.55 9.26
N PRO A 643 31.49 -8.45 10.06
CA PRO A 643 30.65 -8.27 11.26
C PRO A 643 29.16 -8.27 10.91
N VAL A 644 28.80 -7.89 9.67
CA VAL A 644 27.41 -7.85 9.21
C VAL A 644 26.88 -9.26 8.93
N ALA A 645 27.74 -10.19 8.48
CA ALA A 645 27.35 -11.57 8.25
C ALA A 645 27.07 -12.32 9.57
N ASP A 646 27.87 -12.08 10.60
CA ASP A 646 27.67 -12.66 11.94
C ASP A 646 26.41 -12.11 12.62
N LEU A 647 26.16 -10.82 12.58
CA LEU A 647 24.93 -10.21 13.09
C LEU A 647 23.68 -10.72 12.36
N LYS A 648 23.73 -10.95 11.04
CA LYS A 648 22.60 -11.56 10.30
C LYS A 648 22.28 -12.97 10.80
N LYS A 649 23.31 -13.75 11.14
CA LYS A 649 23.11 -15.11 11.68
C LYS A 649 22.50 -15.07 13.07
N GLN A 650 22.99 -14.18 13.95
CA GLN A 650 22.45 -14.01 15.30
C GLN A 650 20.99 -13.54 15.30
N VAL A 651 20.59 -12.62 14.40
CA VAL A 651 19.20 -12.22 14.19
C VAL A 651 18.33 -13.40 13.73
N GLY A 652 18.88 -14.28 12.88
CA GLY A 652 18.19 -15.49 12.43
C GLY A 652 17.91 -16.45 13.59
N ASP A 653 18.93 -16.72 14.40
CA ASP A 653 18.87 -17.65 15.52
C ASP A 653 17.93 -17.14 16.64
N ALA A 654 18.02 -15.84 16.99
CA ALA A 654 17.14 -15.21 17.98
C ALA A 654 15.67 -15.16 17.52
N SER A 655 15.41 -14.92 16.24
CA SER A 655 14.05 -14.95 15.68
C SER A 655 13.44 -16.35 15.65
N ALA A 656 14.26 -17.38 15.46
CA ALA A 656 13.83 -18.77 15.53
C ALA A 656 13.49 -19.20 16.98
N ALA A 657 14.34 -18.79 17.95
CA ALA A 657 14.11 -19.03 19.36
C ALA A 657 12.80 -18.36 19.85
N TYR A 658 12.57 -17.10 19.47
CA TYR A 658 11.32 -16.39 19.78
C TYR A 658 10.09 -17.14 19.25
N LYS A 659 10.10 -17.57 17.99
CA LYS A 659 8.98 -18.32 17.41
C LYS A 659 8.70 -19.64 18.13
N ALA A 660 9.74 -20.34 18.55
CA ALA A 660 9.61 -21.58 19.33
C ALA A 660 8.99 -21.32 20.70
N ALA A 661 9.43 -20.26 21.40
CA ALA A 661 8.89 -19.87 22.70
C ALA A 661 7.41 -19.42 22.62
N VAL A 662 7.03 -18.65 21.60
CA VAL A 662 5.62 -18.26 21.37
C VAL A 662 4.74 -19.50 21.12
N LYS A 663 5.26 -20.50 20.39
CA LYS A 663 4.52 -21.73 20.15
C LYS A 663 4.33 -22.51 21.44
N ALA A 664 5.38 -22.65 22.25
CA ALA A 664 5.30 -23.33 23.55
C ALA A 664 4.35 -22.62 24.54
N ALA A 665 4.37 -21.28 24.58
CA ALA A 665 3.45 -20.50 25.39
C ALA A 665 1.98 -20.69 24.98
N LYS A 666 1.68 -20.71 23.68
CA LYS A 666 0.33 -20.99 23.18
C LYS A 666 -0.14 -22.40 23.48
N GLU A 667 0.72 -23.40 23.30
CA GLU A 667 0.38 -24.79 23.63
C GLU A 667 0.14 -24.97 25.14
N ALA A 668 0.86 -24.23 26.00
CA ALA A 668 0.63 -24.21 27.43
C ALA A 668 -0.67 -23.48 27.82
N GLU A 669 -1.00 -22.37 27.15
CA GLU A 669 -2.26 -21.65 27.33
C GLU A 669 -3.46 -22.53 26.90
N GLU A 670 -3.39 -23.19 25.75
CA GLU A 670 -4.45 -24.10 25.27
C GLU A 670 -4.68 -25.30 26.18
N ASN A 671 -3.63 -25.81 26.84
CA ASN A 671 -3.70 -26.92 27.78
C ASN A 671 -3.95 -26.50 29.25
N SER A 672 -4.19 -25.22 29.52
CA SER A 672 -4.36 -24.63 30.84
C SER A 672 -3.24 -25.04 31.85
N ALA A 673 -2.00 -25.07 31.37
CA ALA A 673 -0.84 -25.44 32.13
C ALA A 673 -0.39 -24.30 33.09
N ASP A 674 -0.02 -24.63 34.31
CA ASP A 674 0.37 -23.67 35.38
C ASP A 674 1.57 -22.80 34.99
N ASN A 675 2.40 -23.22 34.03
CA ASN A 675 3.59 -22.50 33.56
C ASN A 675 3.35 -21.61 32.32
N ALA A 676 2.11 -21.42 31.86
CA ALA A 676 1.78 -20.64 30.68
C ALA A 676 2.27 -19.17 30.76
N ALA A 677 2.09 -18.53 31.93
CA ALA A 677 2.54 -17.16 32.20
C ALA A 677 4.07 -17.03 32.14
N GLU A 678 4.80 -18.02 32.67
CA GLU A 678 6.28 -18.02 32.62
C GLU A 678 6.81 -18.21 31.22
N LEU A 679 6.23 -19.12 30.44
CA LEU A 679 6.57 -19.30 29.01
C LEU A 679 6.26 -18.08 28.18
N ARG A 680 5.23 -17.32 28.53
CA ARG A 680 4.91 -16.03 27.89
C ARG A 680 5.98 -14.99 28.19
N SER A 681 6.40 -14.86 29.43
CA SER A 681 7.49 -13.96 29.85
C SER A 681 8.80 -14.29 29.12
N GLN A 682 9.16 -15.57 29.01
CA GLN A 682 10.33 -16.01 28.25
C GLN A 682 10.23 -15.68 26.75
N ALA A 683 9.05 -15.77 26.17
CA ALA A 683 8.83 -15.38 24.77
C ALA A 683 9.04 -13.86 24.59
N ASP A 684 8.58 -13.03 25.53
CA ASP A 684 8.74 -11.57 25.45
C ASP A 684 10.20 -11.16 25.63
N GLU A 685 10.99 -11.80 26.50
CA GLU A 685 12.43 -11.60 26.62
C GLU A 685 13.18 -11.95 25.32
N LEU A 686 12.84 -13.08 24.71
CA LEU A 686 13.44 -13.48 23.44
C LEU A 686 13.05 -12.56 22.28
N LYS A 687 11.86 -11.96 22.34
CA LYS A 687 11.45 -10.91 21.41
C LYS A 687 12.30 -9.67 21.53
N ALA A 688 12.48 -9.16 22.76
CA ALA A 688 13.32 -7.99 23.03
C ALA A 688 14.75 -8.20 22.53
N LYS A 689 15.34 -9.38 22.79
CA LYS A 689 16.67 -9.75 22.31
C LYS A 689 16.76 -9.82 20.78
N ALA A 690 15.73 -10.37 20.11
CA ALA A 690 15.68 -10.42 18.64
C ALA A 690 15.54 -9.02 18.02
N ASP A 691 14.82 -8.12 18.67
CA ASP A 691 14.60 -6.76 18.18
C ASP A 691 15.86 -5.88 18.41
N GLN A 692 16.58 -6.08 19.52
CA GLN A 692 17.88 -5.45 19.74
C GLN A 692 18.90 -5.87 18.67
N LEU A 693 19.06 -7.15 18.40
CA LEU A 693 19.96 -7.65 17.35
C LEU A 693 19.59 -7.14 15.94
N LYS A 694 18.31 -6.90 15.67
CA LYS A 694 17.89 -6.25 14.41
C LYS A 694 18.29 -4.77 14.35
N ALA A 695 18.25 -4.07 15.47
CA ALA A 695 18.72 -2.69 15.57
C ALA A 695 20.25 -2.63 15.32
N ASP A 696 21.01 -3.48 16.00
CA ASP A 696 22.47 -3.59 15.85
C ASP A 696 22.86 -3.92 14.39
N LEU A 697 22.10 -4.79 13.74
CA LEU A 697 22.30 -5.11 12.31
C LEU A 697 22.01 -3.93 11.39
N ARG A 698 21.03 -3.09 11.71
CA ARG A 698 20.73 -1.86 10.94
C ARG A 698 21.85 -0.84 11.09
N GLU A 699 22.35 -0.67 12.31
CA GLU A 699 23.47 0.23 12.62
C GLU A 699 24.78 -0.25 11.96
N ALA A 700 25.11 -1.53 12.06
CA ALA A 700 26.27 -2.10 11.40
C ALA A 700 26.22 -1.96 9.87
N LYS A 701 25.03 -2.03 9.27
CA LYS A 701 24.85 -1.78 7.83
C LYS A 701 24.98 -0.31 7.45
N ALA A 702 24.60 0.62 8.33
CA ALA A 702 24.73 2.06 8.10
C ALA A 702 26.17 2.52 8.22
N ASN A 703 26.94 1.87 9.10
CA ASN A 703 28.34 2.20 9.40
C ASN A 703 29.35 1.41 8.54
N ALA A 704 28.90 0.50 7.68
CA ALA A 704 29.78 -0.24 6.76
C ALA A 704 30.40 0.72 5.72
N PRO A 705 31.72 0.78 5.56
CA PRO A 705 32.35 1.62 4.55
C PRO A 705 31.88 1.20 3.15
N ALA A 706 31.49 2.18 2.35
CA ALA A 706 31.08 1.96 0.96
C ALA A 706 32.24 1.27 0.22
N THR A 707 32.02 0.05 -0.21
CA THR A 707 32.97 -0.68 -1.07
C THR A 707 33.12 0.09 -2.38
N PRO A 708 34.33 0.45 -2.82
CA PRO A 708 34.52 1.09 -4.11
C PRO A 708 34.04 0.10 -5.19
N ALA A 709 33.22 0.61 -6.11
CA ALA A 709 32.71 -0.17 -7.23
C ALA A 709 33.89 -0.76 -8.03
N PRO A 710 33.87 -2.07 -8.35
CA PRO A 710 34.88 -2.64 -9.26
C PRO A 710 34.71 -2.02 -10.64
N ALA A 711 35.85 -1.70 -11.27
CA ALA A 711 35.90 -1.23 -12.65
C ALA A 711 35.14 -2.18 -13.60
N PRO A 712 34.47 -1.68 -14.64
CA PRO A 712 33.60 -2.48 -15.46
C PRO A 712 34.39 -3.52 -16.25
N ALA A 713 34.29 -4.77 -15.82
CA ALA A 713 34.60 -5.91 -16.68
C ALA A 713 33.48 -6.00 -17.74
N ALA A 714 33.83 -6.20 -19.00
CA ALA A 714 32.92 -6.30 -20.11
C ALA A 714 31.77 -7.27 -19.81
N ALA A 715 30.57 -6.73 -19.80
CA ALA A 715 29.33 -7.47 -19.54
C ALA A 715 29.05 -8.45 -20.69
N PRO A 716 28.61 -9.68 -20.40
CA PRO A 716 28.02 -10.51 -21.42
C PRO A 716 26.71 -9.89 -21.91
N ALA A 717 26.46 -9.95 -23.22
CA ALA A 717 25.30 -9.36 -23.88
C ALA A 717 23.99 -9.72 -23.17
N ASP A 718 23.22 -8.70 -22.80
CA ASP A 718 21.90 -8.84 -22.14
C ASP A 718 20.86 -9.27 -23.19
N PRO A 719 20.30 -10.50 -23.09
CA PRO A 719 19.26 -10.97 -24.02
C PRO A 719 18.00 -10.13 -24.01
N LEU A 720 17.79 -9.36 -22.93
CA LEU A 720 16.63 -8.46 -22.79
C LEU A 720 16.78 -7.17 -23.59
N ALA A 721 18.03 -6.70 -23.79
CA ALA A 721 18.32 -5.52 -24.62
C ALA A 721 18.07 -5.83 -26.10
N ASP A 722 18.44 -7.03 -26.57
CA ASP A 722 18.16 -7.50 -27.92
C ASP A 722 16.67 -7.71 -28.21
N LEU A 723 15.93 -8.22 -27.22
CA LEU A 723 14.46 -8.33 -27.32
C LEU A 723 13.77 -6.98 -27.36
N LYS A 724 14.20 -6.01 -26.57
CA LYS A 724 13.67 -4.63 -26.59
C LYS A 724 13.93 -3.95 -27.92
N LYS A 725 15.09 -4.16 -28.53
CA LYS A 725 15.44 -3.63 -29.86
C LYS A 725 14.53 -4.26 -30.93
N LYS A 726 14.35 -5.58 -30.95
CA LYS A 726 13.44 -6.27 -31.86
C LYS A 726 11.99 -5.83 -31.73
N VAL A 727 11.49 -5.62 -30.50
CA VAL A 727 10.13 -5.08 -30.25
C VAL A 727 10.01 -3.66 -30.78
N GLY A 728 11.04 -2.84 -30.64
CA GLY A 728 11.08 -1.49 -31.21
C GLY A 728 11.04 -1.48 -32.75
N GLU A 729 11.78 -2.38 -33.38
CA GLU A 729 11.81 -2.54 -34.84
C GLU A 729 10.45 -3.02 -35.39
N VAL A 730 9.83 -4.01 -34.77
CA VAL A 730 8.48 -4.51 -35.16
C VAL A 730 7.41 -3.45 -34.94
N SER A 731 7.47 -2.68 -33.87
CA SER A 731 6.53 -1.56 -33.61
C SER A 731 6.68 -0.44 -34.63
N SER A 732 7.90 -0.15 -35.08
CA SER A 732 8.17 0.85 -36.12
C SER A 732 7.68 0.37 -37.47
N ALA A 733 7.90 -0.89 -37.83
CA ALA A 733 7.41 -1.50 -39.06
C ALA A 733 5.87 -1.52 -39.12
N TYR A 734 5.22 -1.86 -37.98
CA TYR A 734 3.76 -1.80 -37.87
C TYR A 734 3.21 -0.40 -38.09
N LYS A 735 3.80 0.62 -37.46
CA LYS A 735 3.40 2.03 -37.69
C LYS A 735 3.57 2.48 -39.11
N ALA A 736 4.65 2.05 -39.77
CA ALA A 736 4.89 2.35 -41.19
C ALA A 736 3.85 1.67 -42.09
N ALA A 737 3.52 0.41 -41.84
CA ALA A 737 2.48 -0.32 -42.55
C ALA A 737 1.08 0.29 -42.39
N VAL A 738 0.73 0.72 -41.17
CA VAL A 738 -0.55 1.41 -40.90
C VAL A 738 -0.61 2.78 -41.60
N LYS A 739 0.53 3.49 -41.70
CA LYS A 739 0.60 4.75 -42.43
C LYS A 739 0.43 4.53 -43.95
N ALA A 740 1.14 3.54 -44.50
CA ALA A 740 1.01 3.20 -45.91
C ALA A 740 -0.40 2.72 -46.31
N ALA A 741 -1.07 1.95 -45.40
CA ALA A 741 -2.46 1.55 -45.61
C ALA A 741 -3.46 2.73 -45.58
N LYS A 742 -3.16 3.79 -44.79
CA LYS A 742 -3.98 5.02 -44.76
C LYS A 742 -3.72 5.99 -45.91
N GLU A 743 -2.62 5.83 -46.61
CA GLU A 743 -2.28 6.63 -47.81
C GLU A 743 -2.74 5.93 -49.10
N ALA A 744 -3.24 4.69 -49.01
CA ALA A 744 -3.75 3.89 -50.11
C ALA A 744 -5.31 3.83 -50.20
N ASP A 745 -6.04 4.34 -49.17
CA ASP A 745 -7.45 4.67 -49.18
C ASP A 745 -7.64 6.18 -49.46
#